data_0e6ee4eb1689a6bf5cd94835f808b348
#
_entry.id   0e6ee4eb1689a6bf5cd94835f808b348
#
_cell.length_a   1.000
_cell.length_b   1.000
_cell.length_c   1.000
_cell.angle_alpha   90.00
_cell.angle_beta   90.00
_cell.angle_gamma   90.00
#
_symmetry.space_group_name_H-M   'P 1'
#
loop_
_entity.id
_entity.type
_entity.pdbx_description
1 polymer ?
#
loop_
_entity_poly.entity_id
_entity_poly.type
_entity_poly.pdbx_seq_one_letter_code
_entity_poly.pdbx_strand_id
1 'polypeptide(L)'
;MPQLRRNVPKISIQQPPFECFDNSEPEAPVWRKAVLVAPAEGGPWKELKERDCRLLSRREFLFRDFVSAHRVMPAYSTVAVAPHALLFPGDTTVNTSDVLPLLIAFEIDSPRCQEVVIAREGVNVSVNGRGADGGAWHFNEGGNFVVLAPENLNGHCALYGIGFPPESGLTAEAVRDTVLVRFPKLARLAPDRPFCTLNAQFQQSVREFQPLAAGALKLPEREAFLKEFPQAEPLAAGALVDDDAHLSFVLRRAEPVQPGDVTDPEFILYPDDCCAVIRPVEGRDIELCFDLGEQNIGCWNFSLFAAAGTVVDVAAIEYKTPNGALQHTGPGCRNSMRYICREGINRYTAMQRRSGRYVYVTLRNMTAPVRFQSFRLVESTYPVVPAGSFHCSDPAMNRIYEISQRTLKLCMEDTFTDCPLYEQTLWVGDARSESLFAMSSFGAYDLVRRCIRLAGQSLDDMPMVLSQVPTGWSCIIPAWSFMWSYSVYDYWFETGDAEFLREVWPMVKKNLEGAAACVDPETGLFSAPDWNFFDWNRTDCGHRIMLYNSFFHAEALRTAAELAPVAGEPELAEGWLAQRRNLIDALNRVWDARRLAWPDSIHEDGTLSGDVSIHTSMLAALFDAAWPEHQAAVRANTVTPRSELFKVVSPFALFYLYAALEKLGLPGEILDAIGRDYRPMLEVGATTVWENISLHFNPDSDFPTRSHCHAWSAAPLYFLPRLALGIIPAGPGCRKILISPVVNRFEYASGTRPTIHGRVGVRWKKQGRELHIQVTAPAEIEVEFLPNDTTFDFEVILSRSAE
;
A
#
# COMPACT_ATOMS: atom_id res chain seq x y z
N MET A 1 23.36 -3.48 -13.09
CA MET A 1 22.31 -3.92 -12.14
C MET A 1 21.05 -4.53 -12.76
N PRO A 2 20.93 -4.80 -14.07
CA PRO A 2 19.75 -5.46 -14.67
C PRO A 2 19.46 -6.85 -14.08
N GLN A 3 20.51 -7.60 -13.74
CA GLN A 3 20.36 -8.97 -13.20
C GLN A 3 19.95 -9.02 -11.73
N LEU A 4 20.32 -8.03 -10.92
CA LEU A 4 19.85 -7.94 -9.53
C LEU A 4 18.36 -7.64 -9.46
N ARG A 5 17.84 -6.86 -10.42
CA ARG A 5 16.40 -6.55 -10.52
C ARG A 5 15.58 -7.77 -10.90
N ARG A 6 16.18 -8.76 -11.59
CA ARG A 6 15.51 -10.01 -11.99
C ARG A 6 15.59 -11.10 -10.93
N ASN A 7 16.55 -11.03 -10.01
CA ASN A 7 16.89 -12.10 -9.07
C ASN A 7 16.74 -11.73 -7.58
N VAL A 8 16.47 -10.49 -7.25
CA VAL A 8 15.90 -10.21 -5.93
C VAL A 8 14.51 -10.84 -5.98
N PRO A 9 14.23 -11.88 -5.16
CA PRO A 9 12.84 -12.26 -5.01
C PRO A 9 12.17 -10.95 -4.68
N LYS A 10 11.27 -10.50 -5.56
CA LYS A 10 10.36 -9.47 -5.20
C LYS A 10 9.87 -9.89 -3.83
N ILE A 11 10.16 -9.09 -2.85
CA ILE A 11 9.13 -8.89 -1.86
C ILE A 11 8.04 -8.30 -2.74
N SER A 12 7.26 -9.19 -3.31
CA SER A 12 6.32 -8.81 -4.32
C SER A 12 5.37 -7.88 -3.61
N ILE A 13 4.95 -6.89 -4.33
CA ILE A 13 3.76 -6.11 -4.06
C ILE A 13 2.66 -6.89 -3.31
N GLN A 14 2.80 -8.18 -3.03
CA GLN A 14 1.63 -8.98 -2.75
C GLN A 14 1.72 -10.03 -1.69
N GLN A 15 2.86 -10.52 -1.33
CA GLN A 15 2.89 -11.52 -0.26
C GLN A 15 4.31 -11.73 0.24
N PRO A 16 4.55 -11.52 1.53
CA PRO A 16 5.67 -12.20 2.14
C PRO A 16 5.48 -13.72 1.91
N PRO A 17 6.51 -14.44 1.52
CA PRO A 17 6.42 -15.88 1.43
C PRO A 17 5.89 -16.44 2.76
N PHE A 18 5.05 -17.46 2.68
CA PHE A 18 4.51 -18.10 3.88
C PHE A 18 5.66 -18.55 4.75
N GLU A 19 5.75 -18.02 5.97
CA GLU A 19 6.76 -18.42 6.94
C GLU A 19 6.24 -19.65 7.68
N CYS A 20 6.81 -20.81 7.35
CA CYS A 20 6.63 -22.03 8.12
C CYS A 20 7.97 -22.44 8.71
N PHE A 21 8.04 -22.48 10.03
CA PHE A 21 9.21 -22.96 10.75
C PHE A 21 8.86 -24.23 11.53
N ASP A 22 9.38 -25.36 11.06
CA ASP A 22 9.22 -26.65 11.73
C ASP A 22 10.42 -26.89 12.67
N ASN A 23 10.13 -26.99 13.94
CA ASN A 23 11.09 -27.29 15.00
C ASN A 23 10.79 -28.63 15.69
N SER A 24 9.87 -29.45 15.16
CA SER A 24 9.43 -30.69 15.77
C SER A 24 10.50 -31.79 15.75
N GLU A 25 11.41 -31.75 14.77
CA GLU A 25 12.45 -32.77 14.64
C GLU A 25 13.68 -32.44 15.50
N PRO A 26 14.19 -33.42 16.29
CA PRO A 26 15.33 -33.21 17.18
C PRO A 26 16.68 -33.16 16.46
N GLU A 27 16.76 -33.54 15.19
CA GLU A 27 18.00 -33.56 14.46
C GLU A 27 18.42 -32.16 14.03
N ALA A 28 19.66 -31.77 14.30
CA ALA A 28 20.22 -30.51 13.83
C ALA A 28 20.10 -30.41 12.29
N PRO A 29 19.63 -29.28 11.78
CA PRO A 29 19.49 -29.13 10.35
C PRO A 29 20.80 -29.47 9.65
N VAL A 30 20.73 -30.34 8.64
CA VAL A 30 21.92 -30.69 7.83
C VAL A 30 22.31 -29.44 7.03
N TRP A 31 23.20 -28.67 7.61
CA TRP A 31 23.74 -27.49 6.93
C TRP A 31 24.48 -27.93 5.69
N ARG A 32 24.05 -27.45 4.52
CA ARG A 32 24.82 -27.61 3.30
C ARG A 32 26.05 -26.71 3.36
N LYS A 33 27.18 -27.18 2.84
CA LYS A 33 28.35 -26.36 2.73
C LYS A 33 28.06 -25.11 1.90
N ALA A 34 28.45 -23.95 2.40
CA ALA A 34 28.30 -22.71 1.65
C ALA A 34 29.03 -22.80 0.29
N VAL A 35 28.38 -22.33 -0.74
CA VAL A 35 28.94 -22.25 -2.09
C VAL A 35 29.38 -20.81 -2.35
N LEU A 36 30.61 -20.61 -2.77
CA LEU A 36 31.06 -19.30 -3.22
C LEU A 36 30.41 -18.99 -4.57
N VAL A 37 29.53 -17.99 -4.58
CA VAL A 37 28.83 -17.55 -5.80
C VAL A 37 29.67 -16.56 -6.58
N ALA A 38 30.33 -15.60 -5.90
CA ALA A 38 31.22 -14.61 -6.47
C ALA A 38 32.03 -13.96 -5.36
N PRO A 39 33.20 -13.31 -5.68
CA PRO A 39 33.87 -12.39 -4.77
C PRO A 39 32.98 -11.23 -4.37
N ALA A 40 33.20 -10.57 -3.23
CA ALA A 40 32.41 -9.45 -2.74
C ALA A 40 32.34 -8.27 -3.74
N GLU A 41 33.40 -8.08 -4.54
CA GLU A 41 33.49 -7.05 -5.57
C GLU A 41 33.02 -7.54 -6.96
N GLY A 42 32.51 -8.76 -7.03
CA GLY A 42 32.04 -9.40 -8.25
C GLY A 42 30.56 -9.77 -8.21
N GLY A 43 30.08 -10.40 -9.29
CA GLY A 43 28.71 -10.82 -9.40
C GLY A 43 27.73 -9.65 -9.54
N PRO A 44 26.48 -9.79 -9.09
CA PRO A 44 25.48 -8.76 -9.27
C PRO A 44 25.68 -7.52 -8.37
N TRP A 45 26.49 -7.62 -7.31
CA TRP A 45 26.67 -6.53 -6.32
C TRP A 45 27.84 -5.60 -6.61
N LYS A 46 28.55 -5.72 -7.69
CA LYS A 46 29.70 -4.95 -8.20
C LYS A 46 30.46 -4.08 -7.17
N GLU A 47 29.75 -3.33 -6.32
CA GLU A 47 30.31 -2.45 -5.30
C GLU A 47 29.44 -2.51 -4.04
N LEU A 48 30.08 -2.81 -2.90
CA LEU A 48 29.48 -2.69 -1.56
C LEU A 48 29.79 -1.30 -1.01
N LYS A 49 28.78 -0.55 -0.61
CA LYS A 49 28.91 0.76 0.03
C LYS A 49 28.49 0.67 1.49
N GLU A 50 29.06 1.54 2.30
CA GLU A 50 28.57 1.72 3.67
C GLU A 50 27.11 2.13 3.65
N ARG A 51 26.39 1.68 4.67
CA ARG A 51 24.97 2.02 4.84
C ARG A 51 24.84 3.50 5.13
N ASP A 52 24.03 4.19 4.36
CA ASP A 52 23.78 5.64 4.43
C ASP A 52 22.53 6.03 5.23
N CYS A 53 21.92 5.07 5.92
CA CYS A 53 20.78 5.30 6.80
C CYS A 53 20.89 4.47 8.09
N ARG A 54 20.17 4.87 9.12
CA ARG A 54 20.18 4.22 10.43
C ARG A 54 19.58 2.81 10.36
N LEU A 55 20.00 1.92 11.25
CA LEU A 55 19.39 0.60 11.42
C LEU A 55 17.99 0.75 12.00
N LEU A 56 17.09 -0.16 11.63
CA LEU A 56 15.71 -0.16 12.14
C LEU A 56 15.69 -0.38 13.66
N SER A 57 14.74 0.24 14.31
CA SER A 57 14.48 0.05 15.74
C SER A 57 14.05 -1.41 16.00
N ARG A 58 14.40 -1.92 17.19
CA ARG A 58 13.96 -3.23 17.66
C ARG A 58 13.46 -3.08 19.08
N ARG A 59 12.22 -2.58 19.22
CA ARG A 59 11.59 -2.36 20.53
C ARG A 59 10.51 -3.41 20.73
N GLU A 60 10.46 -3.96 21.94
CA GLU A 60 9.33 -4.79 22.35
C GLU A 60 8.09 -3.93 22.47
N PHE A 61 7.01 -4.37 21.84
CA PHE A 61 5.69 -3.75 21.90
C PHE A 61 4.72 -4.79 22.43
N LEU A 62 4.12 -4.49 23.58
CA LEU A 62 3.20 -5.39 24.26
C LEU A 62 1.79 -5.23 23.71
N PHE A 63 1.02 -6.29 23.68
CA PHE A 63 -0.40 -6.21 23.45
C PHE A 63 -1.08 -5.44 24.59
N ARG A 64 -2.03 -4.59 24.23
CA ARG A 64 -2.82 -3.84 25.19
C ARG A 64 -3.85 -4.73 25.88
N ASP A 65 -4.53 -5.56 25.09
CA ASP A 65 -5.65 -6.35 25.57
C ASP A 65 -5.59 -7.79 25.05
N PHE A 66 -5.95 -8.74 25.92
CA PHE A 66 -6.48 -10.03 25.52
C PHE A 66 -7.98 -9.84 25.22
N VAL A 67 -8.40 -10.14 23.98
CA VAL A 67 -9.76 -9.84 23.52
C VAL A 67 -10.72 -11.00 23.74
N SER A 68 -10.30 -12.21 23.34
CA SER A 68 -11.15 -13.41 23.43
C SER A 68 -10.37 -14.70 23.22
N ALA A 69 -10.96 -15.81 23.65
CA ALA A 69 -10.57 -17.15 23.24
C ALA A 69 -11.77 -17.88 22.64
N HIS A 70 -11.49 -18.72 21.64
CA HIS A 70 -12.47 -19.53 20.97
C HIS A 70 -11.98 -20.96 20.78
N ARG A 71 -12.89 -21.94 20.84
CA ARG A 71 -12.68 -23.21 20.20
C ARG A 71 -12.89 -23.05 18.72
N VAL A 72 -11.91 -23.48 17.94
CA VAL A 72 -12.02 -23.41 16.49
C VAL A 72 -11.88 -24.80 15.89
N MET A 73 -12.56 -25.01 14.79
CA MET A 73 -12.41 -26.17 13.96
C MET A 73 -12.22 -25.74 12.53
N PRO A 74 -11.60 -26.53 11.66
CA PRO A 74 -11.75 -26.34 10.24
C PRO A 74 -13.24 -26.23 9.95
N ALA A 75 -13.69 -25.08 9.50
CA ALA A 75 -15.09 -24.93 9.14
C ALA A 75 -15.41 -25.77 7.92
N TYR A 76 -14.35 -26.19 7.22
CA TYR A 76 -14.46 -26.86 5.94
C TYR A 76 -13.31 -27.85 5.74
N SER A 77 -13.59 -28.95 5.04
CA SER A 77 -12.55 -29.75 4.42
C SER A 77 -12.13 -29.06 3.13
N THR A 78 -10.88 -28.65 3.01
CA THR A 78 -10.41 -27.71 1.99
C THR A 78 -9.70 -28.40 0.85
N VAL A 79 -10.07 -28.04 -0.38
CA VAL A 79 -9.36 -28.37 -1.62
C VAL A 79 -8.84 -27.08 -2.22
N ALA A 80 -7.53 -26.89 -2.26
CA ALA A 80 -6.91 -25.69 -2.79
C ALA A 80 -5.68 -26.00 -3.64
N VAL A 81 -5.32 -25.06 -4.51
CA VAL A 81 -4.11 -25.12 -5.33
C VAL A 81 -3.42 -23.77 -5.39
N ALA A 82 -2.10 -23.76 -5.55
CA ALA A 82 -1.31 -22.58 -5.83
C ALA A 82 -1.19 -22.39 -7.34
N PRO A 83 -2.00 -21.54 -7.99
CA PRO A 83 -2.11 -21.49 -9.43
C PRO A 83 -0.80 -21.08 -10.12
N HIS A 84 -0.03 -20.19 -9.51
CA HIS A 84 1.26 -19.77 -10.06
C HIS A 84 2.24 -20.94 -10.16
N ALA A 85 2.35 -21.77 -9.13
CA ALA A 85 3.25 -22.91 -9.14
C ALA A 85 2.84 -23.97 -10.17
N LEU A 86 1.54 -24.06 -10.46
CA LEU A 86 1.02 -24.98 -11.49
C LEU A 86 1.27 -24.49 -12.91
N LEU A 87 1.18 -23.17 -13.13
CA LEU A 87 1.38 -22.56 -14.45
C LEU A 87 2.87 -22.37 -14.80
N PHE A 88 3.68 -22.07 -13.80
CA PHE A 88 5.10 -21.74 -13.95
C PHE A 88 5.99 -22.60 -13.03
N PRO A 89 6.07 -23.93 -13.24
CA PRO A 89 6.83 -24.83 -12.38
C PRO A 89 8.30 -24.39 -12.28
N GLY A 90 8.81 -24.29 -11.06
CA GLY A 90 10.19 -23.89 -10.77
C GLY A 90 10.48 -22.39 -10.88
N ASP A 91 9.50 -21.58 -11.25
CA ASP A 91 9.60 -20.11 -11.19
C ASP A 91 9.19 -19.62 -9.81
N THR A 92 10.13 -19.04 -9.08
CA THR A 92 9.89 -18.47 -7.75
C THR A 92 9.56 -16.97 -7.82
N THR A 93 9.55 -16.38 -9.03
CA THR A 93 9.22 -14.97 -9.23
C THR A 93 7.72 -14.83 -9.43
N VAL A 94 7.03 -14.19 -8.50
CA VAL A 94 5.64 -13.78 -8.70
C VAL A 94 5.64 -12.45 -9.45
N ASN A 95 5.05 -12.43 -10.65
CA ASN A 95 4.89 -11.20 -11.41
C ASN A 95 3.39 -10.81 -11.40
N THR A 96 3.11 -9.57 -11.00
CA THR A 96 1.74 -9.03 -11.00
C THR A 96 1.11 -8.97 -12.39
N SER A 97 1.95 -8.96 -13.43
CA SER A 97 1.52 -9.03 -14.83
C SER A 97 1.18 -10.44 -15.29
N ASP A 98 1.44 -11.47 -14.46
CA ASP A 98 1.08 -12.83 -14.82
C ASP A 98 -0.44 -13.00 -14.80
N VAL A 99 -0.94 -13.71 -15.78
CA VAL A 99 -2.34 -14.13 -15.89
C VAL A 99 -2.41 -15.58 -15.48
N LEU A 100 -3.40 -15.97 -14.70
CA LEU A 100 -3.53 -17.32 -14.14
C LEU A 100 -4.71 -18.10 -14.76
N PRO A 101 -4.73 -18.34 -16.10
CA PRO A 101 -5.81 -19.01 -16.79
C PRO A 101 -5.65 -20.53 -16.70
N LEU A 102 -6.32 -21.12 -15.74
CA LEU A 102 -6.38 -22.58 -15.59
C LEU A 102 -7.79 -23.02 -15.16
N LEU A 103 -8.11 -24.27 -15.43
CA LEU A 103 -9.32 -24.93 -14.94
C LEU A 103 -8.92 -26.15 -14.16
N ILE A 104 -9.64 -26.45 -13.09
CA ILE A 104 -9.47 -27.67 -12.29
C ILE A 104 -10.82 -28.38 -12.29
N ALA A 105 -10.79 -29.68 -12.49
CA ALA A 105 -11.99 -30.48 -12.35
C ALA A 105 -11.66 -31.78 -11.62
N PHE A 106 -12.61 -32.28 -10.84
CA PHE A 106 -12.47 -33.51 -10.09
C PHE A 106 -13.82 -34.18 -9.83
N GLU A 107 -13.77 -35.42 -9.43
CA GLU A 107 -14.94 -36.14 -8.93
C GLU A 107 -14.92 -36.26 -7.41
N ILE A 108 -16.11 -36.26 -6.81
CA ILE A 108 -16.29 -36.47 -5.37
C ILE A 108 -17.60 -37.21 -5.12
N ASP A 109 -17.56 -38.17 -4.18
CA ASP A 109 -18.76 -38.93 -3.79
C ASP A 109 -19.45 -38.23 -2.61
N SER A 110 -20.75 -37.96 -2.76
CA SER A 110 -21.59 -37.45 -1.69
C SER A 110 -22.32 -38.62 -0.98
N PRO A 111 -22.36 -38.62 0.35
CA PRO A 111 -23.02 -39.67 1.09
C PRO A 111 -24.56 -39.69 0.95
N ARG A 112 -25.13 -38.61 0.42
CA ARG A 112 -26.56 -38.41 0.23
C ARG A 112 -26.84 -37.31 -0.79
N CYS A 113 -28.07 -37.27 -1.29
CA CYS A 113 -28.57 -36.11 -2.03
C CYS A 113 -28.72 -34.94 -1.05
N GLN A 114 -28.09 -33.75 -1.36
CA GLN A 114 -28.06 -32.60 -0.44
C GLN A 114 -27.70 -31.28 -1.14
N GLU A 115 -28.15 -30.21 -0.48
CA GLU A 115 -27.67 -28.84 -0.82
C GLU A 115 -26.50 -28.48 0.11
N VAL A 116 -25.39 -28.00 -0.46
CA VAL A 116 -24.16 -27.69 0.28
C VAL A 116 -23.72 -26.25 -0.02
N VAL A 117 -23.54 -25.47 1.01
CA VAL A 117 -22.90 -24.15 0.92
C VAL A 117 -21.39 -24.35 0.91
N ILE A 118 -20.76 -24.19 -0.25
CA ILE A 118 -19.32 -24.33 -0.42
C ILE A 118 -18.65 -22.99 -0.13
N ALA A 119 -17.66 -22.95 0.75
CA ALA A 119 -16.77 -21.82 0.88
C ALA A 119 -15.85 -21.74 -0.35
N ARG A 120 -15.54 -20.52 -0.81
CA ARG A 120 -14.76 -20.31 -2.04
C ARG A 120 -13.69 -19.24 -1.82
N GLU A 121 -12.53 -19.46 -2.42
CA GLU A 121 -11.45 -18.46 -2.51
C GLU A 121 -10.92 -18.41 -3.94
N GLY A 122 -11.10 -17.24 -4.60
CA GLY A 122 -10.59 -16.95 -5.93
C GLY A 122 -11.19 -17.74 -7.10
N VAL A 123 -12.25 -18.53 -6.88
CA VAL A 123 -12.84 -19.41 -7.90
C VAL A 123 -14.36 -19.33 -7.99
N ASN A 124 -14.84 -19.52 -9.22
CA ASN A 124 -16.21 -19.90 -9.51
C ASN A 124 -16.32 -21.43 -9.53
N VAL A 125 -17.43 -21.97 -9.02
CA VAL A 125 -17.65 -23.40 -8.84
C VAL A 125 -18.91 -23.83 -9.56
N SER A 126 -18.84 -24.99 -10.21
CA SER A 126 -20.04 -25.74 -10.62
C SER A 126 -19.99 -27.18 -10.15
N VAL A 127 -21.16 -27.73 -9.85
CA VAL A 127 -21.37 -29.14 -9.53
C VAL A 127 -22.34 -29.72 -10.57
N ASN A 128 -21.92 -30.78 -11.26
CA ASN A 128 -22.69 -31.43 -12.31
C ASN A 128 -23.21 -30.43 -13.38
N GLY A 129 -22.36 -29.43 -13.74
CA GLY A 129 -22.64 -28.38 -14.71
C GLY A 129 -23.61 -27.30 -14.25
N ARG A 130 -23.90 -27.20 -12.96
CA ARG A 130 -24.80 -26.21 -12.34
C ARG A 130 -24.07 -25.36 -11.34
N GLY A 131 -24.33 -24.05 -11.38
CA GLY A 131 -23.91 -23.12 -10.34
C GLY A 131 -24.78 -23.24 -9.08
N ALA A 132 -24.46 -22.42 -8.09
CA ALA A 132 -25.25 -22.31 -6.85
C ALA A 132 -26.68 -21.80 -7.15
N ASP A 133 -27.65 -22.37 -6.46
CA ASP A 133 -29.02 -21.85 -6.34
C ASP A 133 -29.26 -21.40 -4.88
N GLY A 134 -29.65 -20.15 -4.69
CA GLY A 134 -29.80 -19.59 -3.36
C GLY A 134 -28.51 -19.61 -2.51
N GLY A 135 -27.31 -19.72 -3.13
CA GLY A 135 -26.00 -19.79 -2.46
C GLY A 135 -25.54 -21.21 -2.10
N ALA A 136 -26.31 -22.25 -2.44
CA ALA A 136 -25.93 -23.66 -2.23
C ALA A 136 -25.82 -24.41 -3.56
N TRP A 137 -25.00 -25.47 -3.55
CA TRP A 137 -24.82 -26.38 -4.69
C TRP A 137 -25.50 -27.72 -4.42
N HIS A 138 -26.19 -28.23 -5.42
CA HIS A 138 -26.84 -29.52 -5.34
C HIS A 138 -25.85 -30.67 -5.61
N PHE A 139 -25.75 -31.62 -4.67
CA PHE A 139 -25.01 -32.86 -4.80
C PHE A 139 -25.99 -34.05 -4.86
N ASN A 140 -25.79 -34.95 -5.84
CA ASN A 140 -26.47 -36.22 -5.90
C ASN A 140 -25.83 -37.18 -4.91
N GLU A 141 -26.57 -38.21 -4.44
CA GLU A 141 -25.99 -39.35 -3.75
C GLU A 141 -25.04 -40.09 -4.68
N GLY A 142 -23.79 -40.38 -4.23
CA GLY A 142 -22.74 -40.97 -5.04
C GLY A 142 -21.90 -39.91 -5.79
N GLY A 143 -21.47 -40.26 -7.01
CA GLY A 143 -20.53 -39.45 -7.78
C GLY A 143 -21.06 -38.11 -8.23
N ASN A 144 -20.27 -37.07 -8.04
CA ASN A 144 -20.52 -35.73 -8.52
C ASN A 144 -19.27 -35.16 -9.19
N PHE A 145 -19.45 -34.41 -10.28
CA PHE A 145 -18.38 -33.76 -11.00
C PHE A 145 -18.32 -32.27 -10.64
N VAL A 146 -17.15 -31.81 -10.22
CA VAL A 146 -16.91 -30.44 -9.77
C VAL A 146 -15.93 -29.76 -10.69
N VAL A 147 -16.24 -28.55 -11.14
CA VAL A 147 -15.34 -27.70 -11.93
C VAL A 147 -15.07 -26.41 -11.21
N LEU A 148 -13.79 -26.04 -11.12
CA LEU A 148 -13.30 -24.77 -10.59
C LEU A 148 -12.71 -23.94 -11.72
N ALA A 149 -13.15 -22.68 -11.83
CA ALA A 149 -12.61 -21.71 -12.77
C ALA A 149 -12.24 -20.43 -12.01
N PRO A 150 -11.11 -19.77 -12.33
CA PRO A 150 -10.74 -18.52 -11.69
C PRO A 150 -11.85 -17.47 -11.74
N GLU A 151 -12.11 -16.82 -10.62
CA GLU A 151 -12.98 -15.66 -10.54
C GLU A 151 -12.27 -14.43 -11.16
N ASN A 152 -10.97 -14.30 -10.89
CA ASN A 152 -10.07 -13.32 -11.46
C ASN A 152 -8.82 -13.99 -12.03
N LEU A 153 -8.37 -13.54 -13.20
CA LEU A 153 -7.12 -14.03 -13.82
C LEU A 153 -5.87 -13.33 -13.32
N ASN A 154 -6.00 -12.47 -12.33
CA ASN A 154 -4.93 -11.64 -11.81
C ASN A 154 -3.89 -12.51 -11.09
N GLY A 155 -2.61 -12.32 -11.39
CA GLY A 155 -1.47 -12.96 -10.73
C GLY A 155 -1.35 -12.72 -9.22
N HIS A 156 -2.22 -11.88 -8.68
CA HIS A 156 -2.34 -11.65 -7.24
C HIS A 156 -2.99 -12.78 -6.45
N CYS A 157 -3.69 -13.70 -7.08
CA CYS A 157 -4.31 -14.84 -6.40
C CYS A 157 -3.27 -15.89 -6.01
N ALA A 158 -3.00 -16.01 -4.71
CA ALA A 158 -2.04 -16.99 -4.20
C ALA A 158 -2.60 -18.42 -4.18
N LEU A 159 -3.90 -18.56 -3.94
CA LEU A 159 -4.60 -19.83 -3.85
C LEU A 159 -5.94 -19.73 -4.56
N TYR A 160 -6.30 -20.84 -5.21
CA TYR A 160 -7.63 -21.15 -5.68
C TYR A 160 -8.16 -22.29 -4.84
N GLY A 161 -9.27 -22.09 -4.16
CA GLY A 161 -9.75 -23.11 -3.23
C GLY A 161 -11.25 -23.13 -3.01
N ILE A 162 -11.70 -24.30 -2.55
CA ILE A 162 -13.05 -24.51 -2.02
C ILE A 162 -12.98 -25.24 -0.70
N GLY A 163 -14.02 -25.04 0.12
CA GLY A 163 -14.19 -25.75 1.39
C GLY A 163 -15.57 -26.40 1.50
N PHE A 164 -15.60 -27.67 1.86
CA PHE A 164 -16.81 -28.41 2.15
C PHE A 164 -17.11 -28.40 3.64
N PRO A 165 -18.33 -28.01 4.07
CA PRO A 165 -18.68 -28.01 5.49
C PRO A 165 -18.74 -29.44 6.05
N PRO A 166 -18.27 -29.69 7.29
CA PRO A 166 -18.18 -31.03 7.87
C PRO A 166 -19.49 -31.81 7.88
N GLU A 167 -20.61 -31.14 8.08
CA GLU A 167 -21.96 -31.74 8.09
C GLU A 167 -22.39 -32.29 6.73
N SER A 168 -21.71 -31.89 5.65
CA SER A 168 -21.96 -32.44 4.31
C SER A 168 -21.43 -33.86 4.15
N GLY A 169 -20.42 -34.24 4.94
CA GLY A 169 -19.69 -35.52 4.77
C GLY A 169 -18.81 -35.55 3.52
N LEU A 170 -18.63 -34.37 2.84
CA LEU A 170 -17.68 -34.22 1.74
C LEU A 170 -16.32 -33.86 2.33
N THR A 171 -15.27 -34.55 1.90
CA THR A 171 -13.91 -34.31 2.39
C THR A 171 -12.90 -34.17 1.24
N ALA A 172 -11.78 -33.49 1.49
CA ALA A 172 -10.71 -33.35 0.52
C ALA A 172 -10.11 -34.71 0.11
N GLU A 173 -10.05 -35.64 1.04
CA GLU A 173 -9.56 -37.02 0.81
C GLU A 173 -10.48 -37.82 -0.11
N ALA A 174 -11.76 -37.48 -0.20
CA ALA A 174 -12.73 -38.10 -1.09
C ALA A 174 -12.63 -37.58 -2.53
N VAL A 175 -11.81 -36.56 -2.78
CA VAL A 175 -11.57 -36.00 -4.11
C VAL A 175 -10.72 -36.98 -4.91
N ARG A 176 -11.19 -37.29 -6.12
CA ARG A 176 -10.52 -38.23 -7.02
C ARG A 176 -10.52 -37.73 -8.46
N ASP A 177 -9.70 -38.38 -9.27
CA ASP A 177 -9.62 -38.11 -10.72
C ASP A 177 -9.43 -36.62 -11.09
N THR A 178 -8.68 -35.93 -10.25
CA THR A 178 -8.41 -34.49 -10.45
C THR A 178 -7.61 -34.26 -11.72
N VAL A 179 -8.07 -33.31 -12.52
CA VAL A 179 -7.42 -32.87 -13.75
C VAL A 179 -7.22 -31.37 -13.78
N LEU A 180 -6.15 -30.95 -14.43
CA LEU A 180 -5.76 -29.54 -14.64
C LEU A 180 -5.77 -29.25 -16.13
N VAL A 181 -6.35 -28.12 -16.54
CA VAL A 181 -6.24 -27.57 -17.88
C VAL A 181 -5.49 -26.26 -17.79
N ARG A 182 -4.35 -26.17 -18.46
CA ARG A 182 -3.53 -24.96 -18.54
C ARG A 182 -3.72 -24.26 -19.86
N PHE A 183 -3.69 -22.93 -19.86
CA PHE A 183 -3.74 -22.11 -21.06
C PHE A 183 -2.46 -21.27 -21.18
N PRO A 184 -1.30 -21.89 -21.47
CA PRO A 184 0.00 -21.23 -21.39
C PRO A 184 0.16 -20.06 -22.35
N LYS A 185 -0.56 -20.06 -23.47
CA LYS A 185 -0.55 -18.93 -24.42
C LYS A 185 -1.20 -17.65 -23.87
N LEU A 186 -2.08 -17.80 -22.88
CA LEU A 186 -2.76 -16.71 -22.20
C LEU A 186 -2.12 -16.36 -20.86
N ALA A 187 -1.20 -17.22 -20.36
CA ALA A 187 -0.76 -17.18 -18.96
C ALA A 187 0.32 -16.13 -18.69
N ARG A 188 1.27 -15.92 -19.60
CA ARG A 188 2.39 -15.03 -19.34
C ARG A 188 2.42 -13.87 -20.31
N LEU A 189 2.36 -12.67 -19.73
CA LEU A 189 2.60 -11.44 -20.47
C LEU A 189 4.11 -11.16 -20.49
N ALA A 190 4.60 -10.54 -21.56
CA ALA A 190 6.02 -10.22 -21.68
C ALA A 190 6.42 -9.14 -20.64
N PRO A 191 7.28 -9.46 -19.65
CA PRO A 191 7.54 -8.57 -18.51
C PRO A 191 8.37 -7.32 -18.87
N ASP A 192 8.96 -7.30 -20.06
CA ASP A 192 9.78 -6.22 -20.60
C ASP A 192 8.98 -5.25 -21.49
N ARG A 193 7.67 -5.47 -21.64
CA ARG A 193 6.81 -4.59 -22.43
C ARG A 193 6.21 -3.47 -21.60
N PRO A 194 5.94 -2.31 -22.23
CA PRO A 194 5.25 -1.19 -21.60
C PRO A 194 3.88 -1.60 -21.01
N PHE A 195 3.47 -0.96 -19.91
CA PHE A 195 2.28 -1.33 -19.16
C PHE A 195 0.99 -1.33 -20.01
N CYS A 196 0.77 -0.33 -20.85
CA CYS A 196 -0.45 -0.30 -21.68
C CYS A 196 -0.50 -1.49 -22.65
N THR A 197 0.65 -1.95 -23.16
CA THR A 197 0.73 -3.18 -23.96
C THR A 197 0.43 -4.41 -23.11
N LEU A 198 0.96 -4.47 -21.88
CA LEU A 198 0.68 -5.53 -20.91
C LEU A 198 -0.81 -5.53 -20.51
N ASN A 199 -1.38 -4.36 -20.23
CA ASN A 199 -2.80 -4.24 -19.90
C ASN A 199 -3.69 -4.67 -21.07
N ALA A 200 -3.39 -4.26 -22.29
CA ALA A 200 -4.13 -4.69 -23.48
C ALA A 200 -4.05 -6.22 -23.67
N GLN A 201 -2.88 -6.82 -23.47
CA GLN A 201 -2.70 -8.27 -23.51
C GLN A 201 -3.46 -8.97 -22.37
N PHE A 202 -3.42 -8.41 -21.14
CA PHE A 202 -4.20 -8.93 -20.01
C PHE A 202 -5.69 -8.92 -20.33
N GLN A 203 -6.23 -7.81 -20.79
CA GLN A 203 -7.64 -7.69 -21.18
C GLN A 203 -8.02 -8.64 -22.34
N GLN A 204 -7.11 -8.87 -23.29
CA GLN A 204 -7.29 -9.85 -24.34
C GLN A 204 -7.34 -11.27 -23.75
N SER A 205 -6.39 -11.63 -22.89
CA SER A 205 -6.37 -12.94 -22.22
C SER A 205 -7.65 -13.19 -21.41
N VAL A 206 -8.15 -12.16 -20.70
CA VAL A 206 -9.42 -12.23 -19.98
C VAL A 206 -10.58 -12.51 -20.96
N ARG A 207 -10.68 -11.73 -22.04
CA ARG A 207 -11.75 -11.90 -23.05
C ARG A 207 -11.71 -13.27 -23.72
N GLU A 208 -10.52 -13.83 -23.97
CA GLU A 208 -10.37 -15.15 -24.57
C GLU A 208 -10.66 -16.29 -23.59
N PHE A 209 -10.31 -16.12 -22.32
CA PHE A 209 -10.48 -17.16 -21.30
C PHE A 209 -11.90 -17.21 -20.72
N GLN A 210 -12.58 -16.08 -20.52
CA GLN A 210 -13.91 -16.04 -19.91
C GLN A 210 -14.95 -16.96 -20.57
N PRO A 211 -15.07 -17.01 -21.92
CA PRO A 211 -16.00 -17.93 -22.56
C PRO A 211 -15.65 -19.41 -22.34
N LEU A 212 -14.35 -19.74 -22.26
CA LEU A 212 -13.87 -21.10 -21.99
C LEU A 212 -14.24 -21.52 -20.57
N ALA A 213 -13.98 -20.66 -19.59
CA ALA A 213 -14.35 -20.87 -18.20
C ALA A 213 -15.87 -21.02 -18.03
N ALA A 214 -16.65 -20.13 -18.63
CA ALA A 214 -18.11 -20.19 -18.60
C ALA A 214 -18.68 -21.45 -19.29
N GLY A 215 -18.02 -21.91 -20.34
CA GLY A 215 -18.33 -23.20 -21.01
C GLY A 215 -18.02 -24.39 -20.09
N ALA A 216 -16.83 -24.41 -19.51
CA ALA A 216 -16.37 -25.47 -18.58
C ALA A 216 -17.32 -25.67 -17.41
N LEU A 217 -17.78 -24.56 -16.80
CA LEU A 217 -18.71 -24.59 -15.67
C LEU A 217 -20.10 -25.14 -15.99
N LYS A 218 -20.45 -25.34 -17.26
CA LYS A 218 -21.72 -25.94 -17.70
C LYS A 218 -21.62 -27.44 -18.03
N LEU A 219 -20.42 -28.01 -18.01
CA LEU A 219 -20.21 -29.41 -18.34
C LEU A 219 -20.65 -30.29 -17.15
N PRO A 220 -21.57 -31.26 -17.38
CA PRO A 220 -22.19 -31.98 -16.30
C PRO A 220 -21.37 -33.16 -15.77
N GLU A 221 -20.39 -33.64 -16.52
CA GLU A 221 -19.63 -34.85 -16.22
C GLU A 221 -18.20 -34.79 -16.76
N ARG A 222 -17.34 -35.63 -16.21
CA ARG A 222 -15.90 -35.69 -16.55
C ARG A 222 -15.64 -36.03 -18.01
N GLU A 223 -16.41 -36.95 -18.61
CA GLU A 223 -16.24 -37.36 -20.01
C GLU A 223 -16.49 -36.19 -20.97
N ALA A 224 -17.53 -35.40 -20.70
CA ALA A 224 -17.83 -34.19 -21.48
C ALA A 224 -16.71 -33.15 -21.31
N PHE A 225 -16.17 -33.00 -20.11
CA PHE A 225 -15.06 -32.09 -19.84
C PHE A 225 -13.78 -32.48 -20.57
N LEU A 226 -13.38 -33.74 -20.52
CA LEU A 226 -12.19 -34.24 -21.20
C LEU A 226 -12.35 -34.21 -22.76
N LYS A 227 -13.56 -34.32 -23.27
CA LYS A 227 -13.84 -34.13 -24.69
C LYS A 227 -13.67 -32.68 -25.14
N GLU A 228 -14.13 -31.74 -24.34
CA GLU A 228 -13.97 -30.30 -24.60
C GLU A 228 -12.52 -29.85 -24.41
N PHE A 229 -11.84 -30.38 -23.41
CA PHE A 229 -10.46 -30.05 -23.06
C PHE A 229 -9.53 -31.27 -23.13
N PRO A 230 -9.20 -31.74 -24.38
CA PRO A 230 -8.37 -32.94 -24.58
C PRO A 230 -6.92 -32.77 -24.06
N GLN A 231 -6.48 -31.54 -23.79
CA GLN A 231 -5.21 -31.22 -23.16
C GLN A 231 -5.22 -31.32 -21.63
N ALA A 232 -6.34 -31.72 -21.02
CA ALA A 232 -6.40 -31.92 -19.56
C ALA A 232 -5.39 -32.97 -19.09
N GLU A 233 -4.65 -32.68 -18.08
CA GLU A 233 -3.63 -33.55 -17.49
C GLU A 233 -3.98 -33.91 -16.04
N PRO A 234 -3.64 -35.12 -15.57
CA PRO A 234 -3.85 -35.51 -14.19
C PRO A 234 -3.10 -34.58 -13.25
N LEU A 235 -3.77 -34.13 -12.20
CA LEU A 235 -3.16 -33.38 -11.10
C LEU A 235 -2.89 -34.34 -9.94
N ALA A 236 -1.60 -34.41 -9.51
CA ALA A 236 -1.22 -35.27 -8.40
C ALA A 236 -1.88 -34.78 -7.09
N ALA A 237 -2.31 -35.70 -6.25
CA ALA A 237 -2.93 -35.35 -4.94
C ALA A 237 -2.04 -34.43 -4.07
N GLY A 238 -0.73 -34.62 -4.10
CA GLY A 238 0.23 -33.75 -3.37
C GLY A 238 0.36 -32.32 -3.91
N ALA A 239 -0.32 -31.99 -5.03
CA ALA A 239 -0.43 -30.62 -5.49
C ALA A 239 -1.63 -29.87 -4.90
N LEU A 240 -2.51 -30.58 -4.19
CA LEU A 240 -3.60 -30.01 -3.44
C LEU A 240 -3.07 -29.57 -2.06
N VAL A 241 -3.38 -28.33 -1.70
CA VAL A 241 -3.03 -27.76 -0.39
C VAL A 241 -4.21 -28.02 0.55
N ASP A 242 -4.02 -28.85 1.54
CA ASP A 242 -5.05 -29.25 2.51
C ASP A 242 -4.89 -28.57 3.88
N ASP A 243 -3.67 -28.13 4.22
CA ASP A 243 -3.34 -27.51 5.50
C ASP A 243 -2.49 -26.24 5.32
N ASP A 244 -3.15 -25.12 5.11
CA ASP A 244 -2.54 -23.80 4.99
C ASP A 244 -3.01 -22.89 6.13
N ALA A 245 -2.09 -22.21 6.82
CA ALA A 245 -2.42 -21.38 7.98
C ALA A 245 -3.37 -20.22 7.65
N HIS A 246 -3.28 -19.64 6.46
CA HIS A 246 -4.17 -18.58 6.03
C HIS A 246 -5.57 -19.11 5.76
N LEU A 247 -5.70 -20.19 4.98
CA LEU A 247 -7.00 -20.82 4.72
C LEU A 247 -7.64 -21.33 6.01
N SER A 248 -6.85 -21.94 6.89
CA SER A 248 -7.31 -22.40 8.19
C SER A 248 -7.86 -21.25 9.05
N PHE A 249 -7.27 -20.06 8.95
CA PHE A 249 -7.77 -18.88 9.63
C PHE A 249 -9.04 -18.32 8.97
N VAL A 250 -9.05 -18.16 7.65
CA VAL A 250 -10.15 -17.55 6.90
C VAL A 250 -11.42 -18.42 6.95
N LEU A 251 -11.25 -19.72 6.83
CA LEU A 251 -12.34 -20.68 6.70
C LEU A 251 -12.70 -21.40 8.03
N ARG A 252 -12.28 -20.85 9.19
CA ARG A 252 -12.57 -21.47 10.48
C ARG A 252 -14.00 -21.17 10.95
N ARG A 253 -14.53 -22.09 11.72
CA ARG A 253 -15.72 -21.91 12.54
C ARG A 253 -15.30 -21.75 13.99
N ALA A 254 -15.77 -20.70 14.64
CA ALA A 254 -15.43 -20.39 16.02
C ALA A 254 -16.63 -20.63 16.95
N GLU A 255 -16.38 -21.23 18.11
CA GLU A 255 -17.31 -21.43 19.20
C GLU A 255 -16.72 -20.86 20.50
N PRO A 256 -17.51 -20.36 21.44
CA PRO A 256 -16.98 -19.94 22.74
C PRO A 256 -16.22 -21.06 23.45
N VAL A 257 -15.10 -20.68 24.11
CA VAL A 257 -14.41 -21.63 25.03
C VAL A 257 -15.28 -22.00 26.22
N GLN A 258 -15.05 -23.18 26.78
CA GLN A 258 -15.67 -23.60 28.03
C GLN A 258 -14.74 -23.32 29.22
N PRO A 259 -15.29 -23.25 30.45
CA PRO A 259 -14.47 -23.08 31.65
C PRO A 259 -13.39 -24.16 31.73
N GLY A 260 -12.15 -23.76 31.87
CA GLY A 260 -10.99 -24.62 31.97
C GLY A 260 -10.23 -24.89 30.67
N ASP A 261 -10.76 -24.55 29.48
CA ASP A 261 -10.02 -24.64 28.21
C ASP A 261 -8.81 -23.73 28.20
N VAL A 262 -9.01 -22.52 28.66
CA VAL A 262 -7.97 -21.46 28.78
C VAL A 262 -8.03 -20.92 30.20
N THR A 263 -6.89 -20.89 30.87
CA THR A 263 -6.75 -20.34 32.23
C THR A 263 -5.74 -19.21 32.22
N ASP A 264 -6.09 -18.09 32.86
CA ASP A 264 -5.25 -16.92 33.04
C ASP A 264 -4.62 -16.38 31.74
N PRO A 265 -5.40 -16.14 30.65
CA PRO A 265 -4.85 -15.74 29.36
C PRO A 265 -4.15 -14.37 29.40
N GLU A 266 -4.50 -13.50 30.35
CA GLU A 266 -3.92 -12.19 30.52
C GLU A 266 -2.43 -12.25 30.88
N PHE A 267 -1.93 -13.36 31.44
CA PHE A 267 -0.50 -13.52 31.74
C PHE A 267 0.38 -13.51 30.49
N ILE A 268 -0.19 -13.81 29.33
CA ILE A 268 0.54 -13.72 28.05
C ILE A 268 0.97 -12.28 27.72
N LEU A 269 0.21 -11.28 28.22
CA LEU A 269 0.47 -9.86 27.97
C LEU A 269 1.66 -9.33 28.78
N TYR A 270 2.00 -9.99 29.90
CA TYR A 270 3.01 -9.51 30.82
C TYR A 270 4.27 -10.38 30.75
N PRO A 271 5.46 -9.80 30.55
CA PRO A 271 6.71 -10.56 30.46
C PRO A 271 7.23 -10.96 31.86
N ASP A 272 6.51 -11.80 32.57
CA ASP A 272 6.88 -12.33 33.89
C ASP A 272 7.04 -13.86 33.89
N ASP A 273 7.15 -14.47 35.08
CA ASP A 273 7.30 -15.93 35.23
C ASP A 273 5.95 -16.68 35.21
N CYS A 274 4.83 -15.96 35.07
CA CYS A 274 3.50 -16.55 34.96
C CYS A 274 3.22 -17.04 33.53
N CYS A 275 2.25 -17.89 33.35
CA CYS A 275 1.84 -18.35 32.03
C CYS A 275 0.34 -18.67 32.01
N ALA A 276 -0.27 -18.40 30.85
CA ALA A 276 -1.58 -18.97 30.55
C ALA A 276 -1.47 -20.49 30.34
N VAL A 277 -2.50 -21.19 30.68
CA VAL A 277 -2.61 -22.66 30.43
C VAL A 277 -3.72 -22.90 29.43
N ILE A 278 -3.37 -23.42 28.27
CA ILE A 278 -4.30 -23.78 27.20
C ILE A 278 -4.35 -25.31 27.11
N ARG A 279 -5.54 -25.86 27.24
CA ARG A 279 -5.73 -27.32 27.26
C ARG A 279 -6.22 -27.85 25.92
N PRO A 280 -5.76 -29.04 25.51
CA PRO A 280 -6.30 -29.70 24.33
C PRO A 280 -7.79 -30.01 24.51
N VAL A 281 -8.56 -29.81 23.45
CA VAL A 281 -9.98 -30.11 23.35
C VAL A 281 -10.16 -31.08 22.19
N GLU A 282 -10.83 -32.22 22.43
CA GLU A 282 -11.02 -33.21 21.39
C GLU A 282 -11.77 -32.66 20.18
N GLY A 283 -11.16 -32.83 18.99
CA GLY A 283 -11.72 -32.35 17.72
C GLY A 283 -11.80 -30.83 17.58
N ARG A 284 -11.08 -30.09 18.42
CA ARG A 284 -11.05 -28.64 18.38
C ARG A 284 -9.62 -28.08 18.58
N ASP A 285 -9.34 -26.97 17.93
CA ASP A 285 -8.17 -26.14 18.21
C ASP A 285 -8.57 -24.95 19.11
N ILE A 286 -7.61 -24.29 19.72
CA ILE A 286 -7.87 -23.07 20.53
C ILE A 286 -7.24 -21.86 19.86
N GLU A 287 -8.08 -20.86 19.61
CA GLU A 287 -7.68 -19.57 19.08
C GLU A 287 -7.75 -18.50 20.18
N LEU A 288 -6.68 -17.71 20.29
CA LEU A 288 -6.57 -16.56 21.18
C LEU A 288 -6.52 -15.30 20.32
N CYS A 289 -7.28 -14.27 20.68
CA CYS A 289 -7.29 -12.98 19.99
C CYS A 289 -6.70 -11.90 20.90
N PHE A 290 -5.77 -11.13 20.37
CA PHE A 290 -5.09 -10.02 21.04
C PHE A 290 -5.28 -8.71 20.27
N ASP A 291 -5.39 -7.57 20.96
CA ASP A 291 -5.37 -6.22 20.38
C ASP A 291 -4.09 -5.48 20.81
N LEU A 292 -3.29 -5.02 19.86
CA LEU A 292 -2.15 -4.14 20.12
C LEU A 292 -2.59 -2.74 20.60
N GLY A 293 -3.89 -2.43 20.50
CA GLY A 293 -4.44 -1.10 20.80
C GLY A 293 -4.32 -0.13 19.64
N GLU A 294 -3.36 -0.34 18.76
CA GLU A 294 -3.12 0.44 17.57
C GLU A 294 -2.38 -0.40 16.52
N GLN A 295 -2.51 0.01 15.25
CA GLN A 295 -1.76 -0.60 14.15
C GLN A 295 -0.26 -0.53 14.41
N ASN A 296 0.47 -1.64 14.17
CA ASN A 296 1.93 -1.68 14.29
C ASN A 296 2.54 -2.65 13.29
N ILE A 297 3.86 -2.62 13.13
CA ILE A 297 4.65 -3.47 12.25
C ILE A 297 5.90 -3.99 12.96
N GLY A 298 6.21 -5.26 12.76
CA GLY A 298 7.38 -5.89 13.31
C GLY A 298 7.38 -7.39 13.19
N CYS A 299 8.19 -8.04 14.01
CA CYS A 299 8.32 -9.49 14.05
C CYS A 299 7.61 -10.05 15.29
N TRP A 300 6.73 -11.03 15.11
CA TRP A 300 6.09 -11.70 16.23
C TRP A 300 7.13 -12.43 17.07
N ASN A 301 7.04 -12.29 18.38
CA ASN A 301 7.92 -12.97 19.32
C ASN A 301 7.07 -13.68 20.38
N PHE A 302 7.36 -14.95 20.65
CA PHE A 302 6.67 -15.71 21.68
C PHE A 302 7.59 -16.66 22.45
N SER A 303 7.14 -17.01 23.65
CA SER A 303 7.71 -18.05 24.51
C SER A 303 6.60 -18.93 25.04
N LEU A 304 6.72 -20.24 24.81
CA LEU A 304 5.74 -21.23 25.32
C LEU A 304 6.40 -22.58 25.58
N PHE A 305 5.75 -23.40 26.39
CA PHE A 305 6.08 -24.78 26.61
C PHE A 305 4.97 -25.65 25.98
N ALA A 306 5.35 -26.56 25.09
CA ALA A 306 4.41 -27.42 24.35
C ALA A 306 4.99 -28.80 24.10
N ALA A 307 4.10 -29.73 23.74
CA ALA A 307 4.49 -31.03 23.19
C ALA A 307 4.98 -30.88 21.76
N ALA A 308 5.89 -31.75 21.33
CA ALA A 308 6.36 -31.80 19.95
C ALA A 308 5.18 -31.98 18.97
N GLY A 309 5.21 -31.27 17.83
CA GLY A 309 4.16 -31.32 16.82
C GLY A 309 2.96 -30.37 17.09
N THR A 310 2.92 -29.69 18.25
CA THR A 310 1.93 -28.63 18.48
C THR A 310 2.18 -27.51 17.48
N VAL A 311 1.13 -27.05 16.79
CA VAL A 311 1.20 -25.99 15.78
C VAL A 311 0.77 -24.67 16.40
N VAL A 312 1.53 -23.60 16.12
CA VAL A 312 1.21 -22.20 16.44
C VAL A 312 1.01 -21.46 15.15
N ASP A 313 -0.23 -21.23 14.76
CA ASP A 313 -0.59 -20.38 13.62
C ASP A 313 -0.85 -18.95 14.11
N VAL A 314 -0.26 -17.97 13.47
CA VAL A 314 -0.45 -16.56 13.79
C VAL A 314 -0.99 -15.85 12.56
N ALA A 315 -2.10 -15.15 12.70
CA ALA A 315 -2.68 -14.30 11.65
C ALA A 315 -2.92 -12.89 12.21
N ALA A 316 -2.56 -11.86 11.44
CA ALA A 316 -2.73 -10.48 11.85
C ALA A 316 -3.66 -9.73 10.90
N ILE A 317 -4.48 -8.83 11.47
CA ILE A 317 -5.53 -8.07 10.78
C ILE A 317 -5.34 -6.59 11.07
N GLU A 318 -5.38 -5.75 10.04
CA GLU A 318 -5.32 -4.29 10.20
C GLU A 318 -6.63 -3.72 10.72
N TYR A 319 -7.74 -4.16 10.15
CA TYR A 319 -9.06 -3.55 10.39
C TYR A 319 -10.11 -4.60 10.69
N LYS A 320 -10.96 -4.27 11.63
CA LYS A 320 -12.17 -5.00 12.01
C LYS A 320 -13.34 -4.03 11.95
N THR A 321 -14.38 -4.40 11.22
CA THR A 321 -15.58 -3.57 11.14
C THR A 321 -16.29 -3.47 12.49
N PRO A 322 -17.14 -2.47 12.73
CA PRO A 322 -17.89 -2.35 13.98
C PRO A 322 -18.77 -3.59 14.29
N ASN A 323 -19.29 -4.27 13.28
CA ASN A 323 -20.06 -5.52 13.43
C ASN A 323 -19.18 -6.77 13.60
N GLY A 324 -17.87 -6.63 13.64
CA GLY A 324 -16.90 -7.70 13.90
C GLY A 324 -16.37 -8.44 12.68
N ALA A 325 -16.74 -8.08 11.45
CA ALA A 325 -16.16 -8.67 10.26
C ALA A 325 -14.67 -8.30 10.14
N LEU A 326 -13.85 -9.28 9.74
CA LEU A 326 -12.39 -9.11 9.64
C LEU A 326 -11.99 -8.86 8.21
N GLN A 327 -11.17 -7.84 7.97
CA GLN A 327 -10.49 -7.71 6.69
C GLN A 327 -9.24 -8.60 6.68
N HIS A 328 -9.40 -9.82 6.21
CA HIS A 328 -8.32 -10.81 6.09
C HIS A 328 -7.90 -11.05 4.64
N THR A 329 -8.67 -10.59 3.67
CA THR A 329 -8.41 -10.75 2.25
C THR A 329 -8.39 -9.40 1.57
N GLY A 330 -7.21 -8.90 1.27
CA GLY A 330 -7.05 -8.10 0.07
C GLY A 330 -6.53 -9.03 -1.02
N PRO A 331 -6.62 -8.71 -2.30
CA PRO A 331 -6.02 -9.54 -3.34
C PRO A 331 -4.57 -9.87 -2.97
N GLY A 332 -4.32 -11.12 -2.66
CA GLY A 332 -2.98 -11.60 -2.40
C GLY A 332 -2.40 -11.40 -1.01
N CYS A 333 -3.14 -10.93 0.00
CA CYS A 333 -2.59 -10.76 1.33
C CYS A 333 -2.69 -12.04 2.19
N ARG A 334 -1.54 -12.65 2.46
CA ARG A 334 -1.41 -13.80 3.37
C ARG A 334 -0.60 -13.38 4.60
N ASN A 335 -1.21 -12.64 5.50
CA ASN A 335 -0.54 -12.13 6.69
C ASN A 335 -0.55 -13.15 7.85
N SER A 336 -0.19 -14.37 7.53
CA SER A 336 -0.16 -15.52 8.47
C SER A 336 1.22 -16.17 8.49
N MET A 337 1.54 -16.84 9.59
CA MET A 337 2.72 -17.68 9.73
C MET A 337 2.38 -18.94 10.53
N ARG A 338 3.20 -19.97 10.38
CA ARG A 338 3.12 -21.23 11.15
C ARG A 338 4.44 -21.52 11.84
N TYR A 339 4.35 -21.98 13.07
CA TYR A 339 5.46 -22.56 13.81
C TYR A 339 5.05 -23.92 14.37
N ILE A 340 5.85 -24.95 14.14
CA ILE A 340 5.63 -26.31 14.68
C ILE A 340 6.60 -26.52 15.84
N CYS A 341 6.06 -26.79 17.01
CA CYS A 341 6.81 -26.87 18.25
C CYS A 341 7.66 -28.16 18.36
N ARG A 342 8.85 -28.03 18.94
CA ARG A 342 9.58 -29.13 19.56
C ARG A 342 9.02 -29.44 20.94
N GLU A 343 9.41 -30.58 21.51
CA GLU A 343 9.11 -30.89 22.91
C GLU A 343 9.75 -29.88 23.86
N GLY A 344 8.99 -29.38 24.81
CA GLY A 344 9.46 -28.49 25.86
C GLY A 344 9.37 -27.02 25.52
N ILE A 345 10.44 -26.25 25.84
CA ILE A 345 10.45 -24.79 25.69
C ILE A 345 10.69 -24.39 24.21
N ASN A 346 9.77 -23.61 23.70
CA ASN A 346 9.83 -22.97 22.39
C ASN A 346 9.92 -21.45 22.55
N ARG A 347 10.99 -20.86 22.03
CA ARG A 347 11.20 -19.41 21.95
C ARG A 347 11.48 -19.05 20.51
N TYR A 348 10.67 -18.18 19.94
CA TYR A 348 10.79 -17.84 18.53
C TYR A 348 10.57 -16.35 18.31
N THR A 349 11.33 -15.78 17.38
CA THR A 349 11.07 -14.47 16.80
C THR A 349 10.92 -14.67 15.29
N ALA A 350 9.78 -14.27 14.75
CA ALA A 350 9.51 -14.37 13.33
C ALA A 350 10.57 -13.64 12.52
N MET A 351 10.96 -14.21 11.39
CA MET A 351 11.98 -13.62 10.51
C MET A 351 11.39 -12.53 9.64
N GLN A 352 10.11 -12.63 9.29
CA GLN A 352 9.42 -11.67 8.46
C GLN A 352 8.69 -10.63 9.31
N ARG A 353 8.75 -9.37 8.84
CA ARG A 353 7.97 -8.26 9.37
C ARG A 353 6.52 -8.41 8.92
N ARG A 354 5.60 -8.24 9.86
CA ARG A 354 4.16 -8.28 9.60
C ARG A 354 3.48 -7.12 10.30
N SER A 355 2.43 -6.62 9.68
CA SER A 355 1.64 -5.52 10.18
C SER A 355 0.26 -5.98 10.61
N GLY A 356 -0.30 -5.32 11.60
CA GLY A 356 -1.66 -5.55 12.06
C GLY A 356 -1.92 -4.85 13.39
N ARG A 357 -3.19 -4.82 13.78
CA ARG A 357 -3.65 -4.41 15.10
C ARG A 357 -4.20 -5.60 15.88
N TYR A 358 -5.09 -6.36 15.26
CA TYR A 358 -5.67 -7.56 15.86
C TYR A 358 -4.88 -8.79 15.44
N VAL A 359 -4.48 -9.60 16.40
CA VAL A 359 -3.63 -10.76 16.16
C VAL A 359 -4.29 -12.00 16.75
N TYR A 360 -4.43 -13.00 15.90
CA TYR A 360 -5.04 -14.29 16.23
C TYR A 360 -3.94 -15.34 16.30
N VAL A 361 -3.88 -16.06 17.42
CA VAL A 361 -2.94 -17.16 17.64
C VAL A 361 -3.76 -18.43 17.81
N THR A 362 -3.65 -19.34 16.85
CA THR A 362 -4.34 -20.64 16.90
C THR A 362 -3.36 -21.73 17.29
N LEU A 363 -3.65 -22.44 18.38
CA LEU A 363 -2.90 -23.60 18.85
C LEU A 363 -3.60 -24.87 18.37
N ARG A 364 -2.89 -25.66 17.53
CA ARG A 364 -3.42 -26.85 16.87
C ARG A 364 -2.61 -28.06 17.20
N ASN A 365 -3.19 -29.24 17.02
CA ASN A 365 -2.55 -30.52 17.25
C ASN A 365 -2.01 -30.68 18.68
N MET A 366 -2.66 -30.08 19.66
CA MET A 366 -2.24 -30.16 21.06
C MET A 366 -2.51 -31.55 21.61
N THR A 367 -1.47 -32.25 22.06
CA THR A 367 -1.56 -33.55 22.76
C THR A 367 -1.41 -33.43 24.29
N ALA A 368 -0.93 -32.28 24.75
CA ALA A 368 -0.77 -31.90 26.14
C ALA A 368 -1.06 -30.41 26.33
N PRO A 369 -1.33 -29.94 27.56
CA PRO A 369 -1.54 -28.53 27.81
C PRO A 369 -0.32 -27.65 27.38
N VAL A 370 -0.59 -26.59 26.66
CA VAL A 370 0.41 -25.54 26.32
C VAL A 370 0.46 -24.55 27.48
N ARG A 371 1.66 -24.25 27.99
CA ARG A 371 1.91 -23.11 28.89
C ARG A 371 2.47 -21.97 28.10
N PHE A 372 1.65 -20.96 27.85
CA PHE A 372 2.00 -19.81 27.04
C PHE A 372 2.46 -18.65 27.94
N GLN A 373 3.77 -18.39 27.93
CA GLN A 373 4.40 -17.41 28.82
C GLN A 373 4.27 -15.99 28.32
N SER A 374 4.55 -15.76 27.01
CA SER A 374 4.53 -14.41 26.46
C SER A 374 4.30 -14.39 24.96
N PHE A 375 3.59 -13.35 24.51
CA PHE A 375 3.43 -13.01 23.11
C PHE A 375 3.55 -11.49 22.94
N ARG A 376 4.36 -11.04 22.00
CA ARG A 376 4.64 -9.63 21.77
C ARG A 376 5.07 -9.35 20.33
N LEU A 377 5.08 -8.09 19.95
CA LEU A 377 5.68 -7.62 18.71
C LEU A 377 7.06 -7.05 19.00
N VAL A 378 8.06 -7.39 18.22
CA VAL A 378 9.32 -6.65 18.12
C VAL A 378 9.14 -5.64 17.00
N GLU A 379 8.77 -4.40 17.37
CA GLU A 379 8.58 -3.29 16.42
C GLU A 379 9.83 -3.11 15.57
N SER A 380 9.66 -2.94 14.27
CA SER A 380 10.74 -2.74 13.31
C SER A 380 10.38 -1.60 12.36
N THR A 381 10.77 -0.38 12.73
CA THR A 381 10.56 0.86 11.97
C THR A 381 11.85 1.68 11.93
N TYR A 382 11.95 2.65 11.04
CA TYR A 382 13.04 3.61 11.04
C TYR A 382 13.09 4.33 12.41
N PRO A 383 14.30 4.52 13.00
CA PRO A 383 14.43 5.00 14.37
C PRO A 383 14.23 6.52 14.48
N VAL A 384 13.04 6.99 14.16
CA VAL A 384 12.62 8.39 14.33
C VAL A 384 11.84 8.61 15.62
N VAL A 385 11.95 9.82 16.14
CA VAL A 385 11.10 10.33 17.21
C VAL A 385 10.38 11.58 16.70
N PRO A 386 9.14 11.84 17.12
CA PRO A 386 8.43 13.06 16.76
C PRO A 386 9.24 14.31 17.10
N ALA A 387 9.54 15.12 16.11
CA ALA A 387 10.18 16.42 16.23
C ALA A 387 9.20 17.55 15.93
N GLY A 388 8.25 17.28 15.04
CA GLY A 388 7.06 18.11 14.81
C GLY A 388 5.92 17.70 15.74
N SER A 389 5.10 18.68 16.12
CA SER A 389 3.92 18.49 16.95
C SER A 389 2.81 19.47 16.53
N PHE A 390 1.57 19.08 16.79
CA PHE A 390 0.41 19.92 16.53
C PHE A 390 -0.68 19.68 17.56
N HIS A 391 -1.27 20.77 18.05
CA HIS A 391 -2.42 20.73 18.94
C HIS A 391 -3.27 21.99 18.75
N CYS A 392 -4.57 21.84 18.66
CA CYS A 392 -5.52 22.95 18.50
C CYS A 392 -6.82 22.72 19.28
N SER A 393 -7.74 23.68 19.23
CA SER A 393 -9.02 23.61 19.93
C SER A 393 -10.00 22.55 19.39
N ASP A 394 -9.75 21.95 18.23
CA ASP A 394 -10.53 20.83 17.68
C ASP A 394 -9.87 19.49 18.00
N PRO A 395 -10.45 18.66 18.88
CA PRO A 395 -9.88 17.35 19.23
C PRO A 395 -9.76 16.38 18.06
N ALA A 396 -10.65 16.47 17.06
CA ALA A 396 -10.58 15.61 15.89
C ALA A 396 -9.35 15.93 15.04
N MET A 397 -9.02 17.20 14.84
CA MET A 397 -7.82 17.62 14.13
C MET A 397 -6.54 17.15 14.83
N ASN A 398 -6.52 17.20 16.16
CA ASN A 398 -5.41 16.67 16.94
C ASN A 398 -5.24 15.17 16.70
N ARG A 399 -6.35 14.42 16.73
CA ARG A 399 -6.31 12.98 16.50
C ARG A 399 -5.94 12.62 15.05
N ILE A 400 -6.40 13.40 14.06
CA ILE A 400 -5.99 13.24 12.65
C ILE A 400 -4.48 13.41 12.50
N TYR A 401 -3.88 14.41 13.16
CA TYR A 401 -2.42 14.60 13.14
C TYR A 401 -1.69 13.40 13.76
N GLU A 402 -2.14 12.91 14.91
CA GLU A 402 -1.54 11.76 15.62
C GLU A 402 -1.55 10.49 14.77
N ILE A 403 -2.72 10.12 14.20
CA ILE A 403 -2.82 8.90 13.38
C ILE A 403 -2.06 9.03 12.06
N SER A 404 -1.95 10.24 11.49
CA SER A 404 -1.10 10.51 10.33
C SER A 404 0.38 10.33 10.65
N GLN A 405 0.84 10.84 11.81
CA GLN A 405 2.23 10.69 12.26
C GLN A 405 2.58 9.23 12.53
N ARG A 406 1.65 8.49 13.13
CA ARG A 406 1.81 7.06 13.32
C ARG A 406 1.91 6.30 12.01
N THR A 407 0.99 6.57 11.07
CA THR A 407 0.99 5.92 9.75
C THR A 407 2.32 6.10 9.04
N LEU A 408 2.78 7.35 8.96
CA LEU A 408 4.06 7.65 8.32
C LEU A 408 5.21 6.86 8.97
N LYS A 409 5.28 6.83 10.31
CA LYS A 409 6.31 6.06 11.03
C LYS A 409 6.30 4.57 10.66
N LEU A 410 5.11 3.96 10.55
CA LEU A 410 4.96 2.54 10.23
C LEU A 410 5.38 2.21 8.79
N CYS A 411 5.38 3.20 7.90
CA CYS A 411 5.82 3.09 6.51
C CYS A 411 7.27 3.58 6.29
N MET A 412 8.02 3.81 7.38
CA MET A 412 9.45 4.17 7.32
C MET A 412 10.31 2.98 7.70
N GLU A 413 11.07 2.48 6.74
CA GLU A 413 12.07 1.42 6.87
C GLU A 413 13.46 1.97 6.56
N ASP A 414 14.30 1.22 5.86
CA ASP A 414 15.51 1.77 5.24
C ASP A 414 15.21 2.42 3.86
N THR A 415 13.93 2.47 3.51
CA THR A 415 13.29 3.35 2.53
C THR A 415 11.91 3.73 3.06
N PHE A 416 11.24 4.69 2.45
CA PHE A 416 9.80 4.80 2.56
C PHE A 416 9.13 3.59 1.92
N THR A 417 7.95 3.24 2.40
CA THR A 417 7.07 2.23 1.81
C THR A 417 5.64 2.75 1.81
N ASP A 418 4.91 2.46 0.74
CA ASP A 418 3.49 2.84 0.60
C ASP A 418 2.65 2.40 1.80
N CYS A 419 2.81 1.14 2.20
CA CYS A 419 2.08 0.51 3.30
C CYS A 419 2.89 -0.60 3.98
N PRO A 420 2.60 -0.92 5.26
CA PRO A 420 3.36 -1.90 6.01
C PRO A 420 2.86 -3.34 5.85
N LEU A 421 1.71 -3.57 5.19
CA LEU A 421 1.11 -4.91 5.08
C LEU A 421 1.19 -5.49 3.68
N TYR A 422 0.71 -4.77 2.66
CA TYR A 422 0.52 -5.35 1.32
C TYR A 422 1.77 -5.25 0.46
N GLU A 423 2.12 -4.08 0.03
CA GLU A 423 3.15 -3.87 -0.99
C GLU A 423 4.55 -3.76 -0.39
N GLN A 424 4.68 -3.06 0.72
CA GLN A 424 5.94 -2.88 1.45
C GLN A 424 7.09 -2.44 0.54
N THR A 425 6.82 -1.51 -0.38
CA THR A 425 7.78 -1.09 -1.41
C THR A 425 7.90 0.42 -1.53
N LEU A 426 9.07 0.89 -1.95
CA LEU A 426 9.29 2.30 -2.24
C LEU A 426 8.62 2.67 -3.56
N TRP A 427 7.36 3.09 -3.50
CA TRP A 427 6.71 3.80 -4.59
C TRP A 427 7.20 5.25 -4.63
N VAL A 428 7.74 5.66 -5.78
CA VAL A 428 8.47 6.93 -5.90
C VAL A 428 7.55 8.15 -5.80
N GLY A 429 6.31 8.03 -6.30
CA GLY A 429 5.31 9.10 -6.16
C GLY A 429 4.81 9.27 -4.73
N ASP A 430 4.58 8.16 -4.04
CA ASP A 430 4.24 8.11 -2.62
C ASP A 430 5.37 8.75 -1.80
N ALA A 431 6.60 8.31 -2.07
CA ALA A 431 7.79 8.77 -1.36
C ALA A 431 8.03 10.28 -1.50
N ARG A 432 7.57 10.93 -2.58
CA ARG A 432 7.63 12.39 -2.70
C ARG A 432 6.78 13.06 -1.62
N SER A 433 5.55 12.61 -1.45
CA SER A 433 4.65 13.15 -0.43
C SER A 433 5.13 12.79 0.97
N GLU A 434 5.51 11.53 1.18
CA GLU A 434 6.07 11.03 2.45
C GLU A 434 7.34 11.77 2.87
N SER A 435 8.18 12.18 1.91
CA SER A 435 9.38 12.99 2.18
C SER A 435 9.02 14.34 2.79
N LEU A 436 8.03 15.04 2.25
CA LEU A 436 7.55 16.30 2.80
C LEU A 436 6.96 16.12 4.21
N PHE A 437 6.20 15.05 4.40
CA PHE A 437 5.61 14.71 5.71
C PHE A 437 6.69 14.35 6.72
N ALA A 438 7.70 13.56 6.32
CA ALA A 438 8.79 13.12 7.19
C ALA A 438 9.73 14.27 7.57
N MET A 439 10.04 15.18 6.65
CA MET A 439 10.81 16.39 6.96
C MET A 439 10.04 17.30 7.90
N SER A 440 8.72 17.47 7.72
CA SER A 440 7.87 18.31 8.56
C SER A 440 7.60 17.72 9.96
N SER A 441 7.58 16.40 10.11
CA SER A 441 7.16 15.71 11.34
C SER A 441 8.33 15.12 12.14
N PHE A 442 9.34 14.58 11.47
CA PHE A 442 10.45 13.85 12.10
C PHE A 442 11.82 14.48 11.85
N GLY A 443 11.96 15.33 10.82
CA GLY A 443 13.28 15.79 10.38
C GLY A 443 14.12 14.66 9.79
N ALA A 444 13.52 13.69 9.11
CA ALA A 444 14.18 12.48 8.61
C ALA A 444 14.88 12.72 7.26
N TYR A 445 15.74 13.72 7.18
CA TYR A 445 16.43 14.14 5.94
C TYR A 445 17.33 13.05 5.36
N ASP A 446 17.96 12.23 6.19
CA ASP A 446 18.82 11.11 5.80
C ASP A 446 18.04 10.04 4.99
N LEU A 447 16.82 9.69 5.44
CA LEU A 447 15.97 8.74 4.73
C LEU A 447 15.46 9.29 3.40
N VAL A 448 15.07 10.57 3.37
CA VAL A 448 14.65 11.26 2.13
C VAL A 448 15.77 11.25 1.10
N ARG A 449 16.98 11.66 1.51
CA ARG A 449 18.18 11.64 0.66
C ARG A 449 18.44 10.27 0.06
N ARG A 450 18.33 9.22 0.87
CA ARG A 450 18.50 7.84 0.44
C ARG A 450 17.46 7.43 -0.60
N CYS A 451 16.18 7.71 -0.39
CA CYS A 451 15.10 7.35 -1.32
C CYS A 451 15.27 8.04 -2.67
N ILE A 452 15.63 9.32 -2.69
CA ILE A 452 15.92 10.07 -3.91
C ILE A 452 17.07 9.41 -4.69
N ARG A 453 18.18 9.08 -4.01
CA ARG A 453 19.35 8.44 -4.63
C ARG A 453 19.00 7.08 -5.22
N LEU A 454 18.33 6.22 -4.46
CA LEU A 454 17.94 4.88 -4.91
C LEU A 454 17.02 4.93 -6.14
N ALA A 455 16.03 5.81 -6.12
CA ALA A 455 15.13 5.98 -7.25
C ALA A 455 15.88 6.47 -8.50
N GLY A 456 16.76 7.47 -8.36
CA GLY A 456 17.57 8.00 -9.44
C GLY A 456 18.51 6.97 -10.07
N GLN A 457 19.06 6.02 -9.30
CA GLN A 457 19.89 4.93 -9.81
C GLN A 457 19.17 4.00 -10.79
N SER A 458 17.83 4.01 -10.81
CA SER A 458 17.07 3.26 -11.82
C SER A 458 17.32 3.73 -13.24
N LEU A 459 17.77 4.96 -13.41
CA LEU A 459 18.12 5.56 -14.70
C LEU A 459 19.36 4.93 -15.34
N ASP A 460 20.16 4.12 -14.62
CA ASP A 460 21.26 3.40 -15.24
C ASP A 460 20.80 2.53 -16.41
N ASP A 461 19.60 1.98 -16.31
CA ASP A 461 19.04 1.05 -17.29
C ASP A 461 17.73 1.52 -17.93
N MET A 462 17.12 2.59 -17.41
CA MET A 462 15.80 3.06 -17.83
C MET A 462 15.86 4.50 -18.35
N PRO A 463 14.99 4.87 -19.32
CA PRO A 463 14.96 6.25 -19.83
C PRO A 463 14.36 7.24 -18.84
N MET A 464 13.45 6.78 -17.97
CA MET A 464 12.83 7.55 -16.89
C MET A 464 12.92 6.77 -15.58
N VAL A 465 12.80 7.47 -14.46
CA VAL A 465 12.83 6.86 -13.13
C VAL A 465 11.74 5.81 -12.99
N LEU A 466 12.10 4.62 -12.52
CA LEU A 466 11.14 3.56 -12.20
C LEU A 466 10.21 3.97 -11.05
N SER A 467 8.98 3.52 -11.14
CA SER A 467 7.95 3.82 -10.13
C SER A 467 8.18 3.16 -8.79
N GLN A 468 8.93 2.04 -8.78
CA GLN A 468 9.32 1.29 -7.58
C GLN A 468 10.80 0.97 -7.59
N VAL A 469 11.46 1.08 -6.46
CA VAL A 469 12.88 0.72 -6.30
C VAL A 469 13.22 0.30 -4.85
N PRO A 470 14.06 -0.74 -4.66
CA PRO A 470 14.48 -1.71 -5.68
C PRO A 470 13.32 -2.62 -6.07
N THR A 471 13.29 -3.07 -7.30
CA THR A 471 12.19 -3.93 -7.76
C THR A 471 12.64 -4.92 -8.85
N GLY A 472 11.95 -6.03 -8.94
CA GLY A 472 12.02 -6.94 -10.09
C GLY A 472 11.03 -6.57 -11.21
N TRP A 473 10.19 -5.58 -11.01
CA TRP A 473 9.17 -5.13 -11.96
C TRP A 473 9.54 -3.80 -12.60
N SER A 474 9.88 -3.81 -13.88
CA SER A 474 10.19 -2.58 -14.63
C SER A 474 8.89 -1.83 -14.97
N CYS A 475 8.40 -1.08 -14.00
CA CYS A 475 7.18 -0.28 -14.12
C CYS A 475 7.52 1.21 -14.14
N ILE A 476 7.03 1.91 -15.14
CA ILE A 476 7.05 3.37 -15.19
C ILE A 476 5.62 3.87 -15.03
N ILE A 477 5.40 4.74 -14.05
CA ILE A 477 4.24 5.63 -13.95
C ILE A 477 4.80 7.02 -14.23
N PRO A 478 4.53 7.63 -15.39
CA PRO A 478 5.17 8.90 -15.77
C PRO A 478 5.03 10.01 -14.73
N ALA A 479 3.85 10.15 -14.12
CA ALA A 479 3.64 11.11 -13.04
C ALA A 479 4.62 10.90 -11.88
N TRP A 480 4.92 9.63 -11.48
CA TRP A 480 5.89 9.31 -10.42
C TRP A 480 7.32 9.68 -10.80
N SER A 481 7.70 9.47 -12.07
CA SER A 481 9.02 9.88 -12.58
C SER A 481 9.20 11.40 -12.54
N PHE A 482 8.15 12.18 -12.80
CA PHE A 482 8.17 13.64 -12.65
C PHE A 482 8.20 14.05 -11.18
N MET A 483 7.44 13.39 -10.31
CA MET A 483 7.42 13.64 -8.87
C MET A 483 8.77 13.37 -8.22
N TRP A 484 9.57 12.42 -8.75
CA TRP A 484 10.95 12.25 -8.31
C TRP A 484 11.79 13.50 -8.54
N SER A 485 11.64 14.18 -9.69
CA SER A 485 12.33 15.46 -9.95
C SER A 485 11.91 16.54 -8.93
N TYR A 486 10.62 16.53 -8.52
CA TYR A 486 10.16 17.42 -7.45
C TYR A 486 10.77 17.06 -6.10
N SER A 487 10.95 15.77 -5.81
CA SER A 487 11.60 15.35 -4.55
C SER A 487 13.02 15.89 -4.42
N VAL A 488 13.76 15.99 -5.53
CA VAL A 488 15.08 16.62 -5.56
C VAL A 488 14.99 18.12 -5.22
N TYR A 489 14.01 18.79 -5.81
CA TYR A 489 13.75 20.22 -5.53
C TYR A 489 13.30 20.43 -4.08
N ASP A 490 12.31 19.66 -3.61
CA ASP A 490 11.77 19.75 -2.25
C ASP A 490 12.86 19.52 -1.20
N TYR A 491 13.72 18.51 -1.42
CA TYR A 491 14.85 18.23 -0.52
C TYR A 491 15.86 19.38 -0.48
N TRP A 492 16.26 19.90 -1.65
CA TRP A 492 17.16 21.04 -1.70
C TRP A 492 16.52 22.28 -1.05
N PHE A 493 15.25 22.54 -1.29
CA PHE A 493 14.58 23.70 -0.73
C PHE A 493 14.50 23.61 0.82
N GLU A 494 14.26 22.42 1.37
CA GLU A 494 14.22 22.19 2.81
C GLU A 494 15.61 22.21 3.47
N THR A 495 16.64 21.75 2.77
CA THR A 495 17.97 21.51 3.37
C THR A 495 19.05 22.49 2.92
N GLY A 496 18.94 23.07 1.72
CA GLY A 496 20.02 23.83 1.08
C GLY A 496 21.22 22.97 0.63
N ASP A 497 21.09 21.63 0.62
CA ASP A 497 22.16 20.70 0.29
C ASP A 497 22.52 20.70 -1.20
N ALA A 498 23.34 21.68 -1.59
CA ALA A 498 23.82 21.81 -2.97
C ALA A 498 24.82 20.70 -3.35
N GLU A 499 25.47 20.03 -2.39
CA GLU A 499 26.37 18.93 -2.68
C GLU A 499 25.59 17.71 -3.16
N PHE A 500 24.57 17.32 -2.43
CA PHE A 500 23.67 16.24 -2.84
C PHE A 500 22.95 16.56 -4.14
N LEU A 501 22.52 17.80 -4.34
CA LEU A 501 21.95 18.22 -5.61
C LEU A 501 22.89 17.93 -6.78
N ARG A 502 24.19 18.30 -6.66
CA ARG A 502 25.18 18.01 -7.71
C ARG A 502 25.43 16.50 -7.91
N GLU A 503 25.35 15.71 -6.84
CA GLU A 503 25.45 14.25 -6.93
C GLU A 503 24.34 13.66 -7.83
N VAL A 504 23.10 14.09 -7.66
CA VAL A 504 21.91 13.54 -8.38
C VAL A 504 21.59 14.32 -9.66
N TRP A 505 22.28 15.41 -9.93
CA TRP A 505 22.00 16.29 -11.07
C TRP A 505 22.09 15.58 -12.43
N PRO A 506 23.07 14.72 -12.72
CA PRO A 506 23.10 13.93 -13.95
C PRO A 506 21.87 13.04 -14.12
N MET A 507 21.30 12.57 -13.01
CA MET A 507 20.07 11.76 -13.01
C MET A 507 18.84 12.61 -13.37
N VAL A 508 18.76 13.85 -12.83
CA VAL A 508 17.69 14.80 -13.18
C VAL A 508 17.69 15.08 -14.68
N LYS A 509 18.88 15.39 -15.25
CA LYS A 509 19.02 15.63 -16.70
C LYS A 509 18.55 14.41 -17.51
N LYS A 510 19.01 13.22 -17.16
CA LYS A 510 18.65 11.99 -17.87
C LYS A 510 17.15 11.67 -17.80
N ASN A 511 16.51 11.92 -16.65
CA ASN A 511 15.07 11.72 -16.50
C ASN A 511 14.28 12.67 -17.41
N LEU A 512 14.69 13.94 -17.50
CA LEU A 512 14.05 14.93 -18.39
C LEU A 512 14.33 14.67 -19.87
N GLU A 513 15.51 14.16 -20.24
CA GLU A 513 15.82 13.71 -21.59
C GLU A 513 14.92 12.55 -22.02
N GLY A 514 14.73 11.55 -21.13
CA GLY A 514 13.78 10.45 -21.34
C GLY A 514 12.34 10.93 -21.52
N ALA A 515 11.93 11.89 -20.70
CA ALA A 515 10.60 12.50 -20.81
C ALA A 515 10.42 13.32 -22.11
N ALA A 516 11.43 14.07 -22.52
CA ALA A 516 11.40 14.83 -23.77
C ALA A 516 11.26 13.93 -25.01
N ALA A 517 11.88 12.73 -24.97
CA ALA A 517 11.73 11.74 -26.05
C ALA A 517 10.31 11.16 -26.14
N CYS A 518 9.49 11.31 -25.11
CA CYS A 518 8.09 10.90 -25.06
C CYS A 518 7.11 12.02 -25.45
N VAL A 519 7.59 13.21 -25.84
CA VAL A 519 6.68 14.27 -26.33
C VAL A 519 6.26 13.94 -27.76
N ASP A 520 4.97 13.79 -27.97
CA ASP A 520 4.40 13.51 -29.28
C ASP A 520 4.56 14.73 -30.19
N PRO A 521 5.17 14.58 -31.38
CA PRO A 521 5.48 15.71 -32.26
C PRO A 521 4.25 16.35 -32.90
N GLU A 522 3.12 15.65 -33.01
CA GLU A 522 1.90 16.18 -33.62
C GLU A 522 1.08 17.00 -32.63
N THR A 523 0.92 16.49 -31.42
CA THR A 523 0.14 17.15 -30.36
C THR A 523 0.98 18.09 -29.52
N GLY A 524 2.28 17.86 -29.38
CA GLY A 524 3.18 18.54 -28.46
C GLY A 524 2.97 18.15 -27.01
N LEU A 525 2.22 17.08 -26.73
CA LEU A 525 1.89 16.57 -25.39
C LEU A 525 2.73 15.34 -25.03
N PHE A 526 2.88 15.07 -23.75
CA PHE A 526 3.53 13.86 -23.27
C PHE A 526 2.70 12.62 -23.62
N SER A 527 3.33 11.63 -24.25
CA SER A 527 2.71 10.41 -24.76
C SER A 527 3.58 9.19 -24.40
N ALA A 528 3.17 8.37 -23.47
CA ALA A 528 3.92 7.19 -23.08
C ALA A 528 3.01 5.94 -23.03
N PRO A 529 3.51 4.79 -23.51
CA PRO A 529 2.77 3.53 -23.44
C PRO A 529 2.84 2.85 -22.06
N ASP A 530 3.19 3.60 -21.04
CA ASP A 530 3.42 3.14 -19.67
C ASP A 530 2.14 3.16 -18.82
N TRP A 531 2.26 2.83 -17.55
CA TRP A 531 1.10 2.89 -16.65
C TRP A 531 0.76 4.34 -16.32
N ASN A 532 -0.14 4.92 -17.09
CA ASN A 532 -0.62 6.27 -16.89
C ASN A 532 -1.62 6.29 -15.72
N PHE A 533 -1.11 6.47 -14.51
CA PHE A 533 -1.84 6.47 -13.25
C PHE A 533 -1.56 7.75 -12.46
N PHE A 534 -2.60 8.30 -11.82
CA PHE A 534 -2.46 9.42 -10.89
C PHE A 534 -3.39 9.29 -9.68
N ASP A 535 -4.60 8.76 -9.86
CA ASP A 535 -5.59 8.57 -8.79
C ASP A 535 -6.44 7.33 -9.06
N TRP A 536 -7.03 6.75 -8.03
CA TRP A 536 -7.92 5.58 -8.12
C TRP A 536 -9.33 5.91 -8.62
N ASN A 537 -9.52 7.01 -9.31
CA ASN A 537 -10.81 7.37 -9.89
C ASN A 537 -11.09 6.61 -11.20
N ARG A 538 -12.34 6.73 -11.69
CA ARG A 538 -12.79 6.11 -12.96
C ARG A 538 -12.60 7.05 -14.15
N THR A 539 -11.49 7.76 -14.21
CA THR A 539 -11.14 8.56 -15.39
C THR A 539 -10.86 7.64 -16.56
N ASP A 540 -10.99 8.19 -17.77
CA ASP A 540 -10.64 7.51 -19.03
C ASP A 540 -9.12 7.34 -19.12
N CYS A 541 -8.60 6.40 -18.29
CA CYS A 541 -7.19 6.08 -18.19
C CYS A 541 -6.83 4.86 -19.07
N GLY A 542 -5.56 4.71 -19.38
CA GLY A 542 -5.05 3.61 -20.22
C GLY A 542 -4.66 4.04 -21.62
N HIS A 543 -4.83 5.30 -21.95
CA HIS A 543 -4.37 5.91 -23.19
C HIS A 543 -2.93 6.43 -23.07
N ARG A 544 -2.24 6.55 -24.22
CA ARG A 544 -0.86 7.04 -24.26
C ARG A 544 -0.74 8.51 -23.83
N ILE A 545 -1.73 9.32 -24.16
CA ILE A 545 -1.77 10.75 -23.81
C ILE A 545 -2.81 10.96 -22.72
N MET A 546 -2.35 10.97 -21.47
CA MET A 546 -3.11 11.44 -20.32
C MET A 546 -2.67 12.86 -20.00
N LEU A 547 -3.59 13.83 -20.04
CA LEU A 547 -3.22 15.25 -19.99
C LEU A 547 -2.52 15.64 -18.68
N TYR A 548 -2.86 15.02 -17.55
CA TYR A 548 -2.19 15.29 -16.28
C TYR A 548 -0.67 15.02 -16.32
N ASN A 549 -0.20 14.06 -17.15
CA ASN A 549 1.24 13.81 -17.29
C ASN A 549 1.98 15.01 -17.90
N SER A 550 1.35 15.73 -18.86
CA SER A 550 1.93 16.95 -19.43
C SER A 550 2.00 18.11 -18.42
N PHE A 551 1.03 18.20 -17.49
CA PHE A 551 1.10 19.17 -16.37
C PHE A 551 2.25 18.82 -15.42
N PHE A 552 2.42 17.56 -15.04
CA PHE A 552 3.53 17.12 -14.20
C PHE A 552 4.88 17.32 -14.92
N HIS A 553 4.97 17.01 -16.21
CA HIS A 553 6.19 17.26 -16.99
C HIS A 553 6.56 18.75 -17.02
N ALA A 554 5.57 19.62 -17.26
CA ALA A 554 5.79 21.06 -17.26
C ALA A 554 6.34 21.58 -15.92
N GLU A 555 5.89 21.04 -14.81
CA GLU A 555 6.40 21.38 -13.47
C GLU A 555 7.78 20.79 -13.19
N ALA A 556 8.08 19.58 -13.68
CA ALA A 556 9.43 19.01 -13.59
C ALA A 556 10.48 19.88 -14.32
N LEU A 557 10.12 20.40 -15.49
CA LEU A 557 10.96 21.33 -16.24
C LEU A 557 11.17 22.66 -15.49
N ARG A 558 10.14 23.19 -14.82
CA ARG A 558 10.24 24.42 -14.02
C ARG A 558 11.18 24.22 -12.83
N THR A 559 10.99 23.17 -12.06
CA THR A 559 11.82 22.90 -10.88
C THR A 559 13.27 22.61 -11.24
N ALA A 560 13.52 21.89 -12.33
CA ALA A 560 14.87 21.68 -12.85
C ALA A 560 15.52 22.98 -13.33
N ALA A 561 14.78 23.86 -14.01
CA ALA A 561 15.30 25.16 -14.43
C ALA A 561 15.71 26.03 -13.24
N GLU A 562 14.98 25.98 -12.13
CA GLU A 562 15.32 26.68 -10.89
C GLU A 562 16.55 26.08 -10.19
N LEU A 563 16.76 24.78 -10.30
CA LEU A 563 17.90 24.07 -9.72
C LEU A 563 19.17 24.21 -10.57
N ALA A 564 19.08 24.45 -11.87
CA ALA A 564 20.22 24.50 -12.79
C ALA A 564 21.35 25.48 -12.38
N PRO A 565 21.07 26.72 -11.95
CA PRO A 565 22.11 27.60 -11.43
C PRO A 565 22.80 27.10 -10.17
N VAL A 566 22.06 26.41 -9.28
CA VAL A 566 22.59 25.84 -8.03
C VAL A 566 23.49 24.64 -8.33
N ALA A 567 23.12 23.86 -9.34
CA ALA A 567 23.93 22.72 -9.82
C ALA A 567 25.19 23.16 -10.60
N GLY A 568 25.24 24.42 -11.03
CA GLY A 568 26.37 24.98 -11.77
C GLY A 568 26.20 24.97 -13.29
N GLU A 569 25.01 24.71 -13.82
CA GLU A 569 24.67 24.67 -15.25
C GLU A 569 23.51 25.63 -15.59
N PRO A 570 23.62 26.95 -15.31
CA PRO A 570 22.51 27.92 -15.49
C PRO A 570 22.02 28.02 -16.95
N GLU A 571 22.85 27.67 -17.92
CA GLU A 571 22.53 27.68 -19.35
C GLU A 571 21.41 26.70 -19.73
N LEU A 572 21.17 25.67 -18.97
CA LEU A 572 20.09 24.69 -19.22
C LEU A 572 18.69 25.25 -18.91
N ALA A 573 18.62 26.25 -18.03
CA ALA A 573 17.35 26.76 -17.51
C ALA A 573 16.41 27.29 -18.61
N GLU A 574 16.93 28.11 -19.53
CA GLU A 574 16.11 28.73 -20.60
C GLU A 574 15.56 27.66 -21.56
N GLY A 575 16.36 26.62 -21.88
CA GLY A 575 15.92 25.52 -22.73
C GLY A 575 14.73 24.76 -22.10
N TRP A 576 14.77 24.45 -20.80
CA TRP A 576 13.67 23.78 -20.09
C TRP A 576 12.45 24.68 -19.92
N LEU A 577 12.63 25.98 -19.66
CA LEU A 577 11.51 26.93 -19.61
C LEU A 577 10.83 27.08 -20.98
N ALA A 578 11.58 26.99 -22.08
CA ALA A 578 11.00 26.99 -23.43
C ALA A 578 10.19 25.69 -23.67
N GLN A 579 10.71 24.53 -23.30
CA GLN A 579 9.95 23.26 -23.36
C GLN A 579 8.67 23.33 -22.53
N ARG A 580 8.74 23.87 -21.31
CA ARG A 580 7.58 24.09 -20.45
C ARG A 580 6.51 24.96 -21.13
N ARG A 581 6.91 26.09 -21.73
CA ARG A 581 5.98 26.98 -22.48
C ARG A 581 5.27 26.21 -23.60
N ASN A 582 6.02 25.45 -24.38
CA ASN A 582 5.46 24.63 -25.47
C ASN A 582 4.43 23.58 -24.98
N LEU A 583 4.71 22.89 -23.87
CA LEU A 583 3.77 21.96 -23.26
C LEU A 583 2.50 22.65 -22.76
N ILE A 584 2.64 23.79 -22.09
CA ILE A 584 1.49 24.58 -21.61
C ILE A 584 0.64 25.07 -22.78
N ASP A 585 1.26 25.53 -23.85
CA ASP A 585 0.53 25.94 -25.06
C ASP A 585 -0.18 24.76 -25.72
N ALA A 586 0.45 23.59 -25.78
CA ALA A 586 -0.16 22.38 -26.29
C ALA A 586 -1.39 21.94 -25.45
N LEU A 587 -1.25 21.95 -24.12
CA LEU A 587 -2.35 21.68 -23.19
C LEU A 587 -3.53 22.63 -23.43
N ASN A 588 -3.29 23.93 -23.50
CA ASN A 588 -4.36 24.91 -23.63
C ASN A 588 -5.06 24.86 -24.98
N ARG A 589 -4.41 24.37 -26.05
CA ARG A 589 -5.05 24.16 -27.36
C ARG A 589 -6.10 23.04 -27.37
N VAL A 590 -6.01 22.07 -26.44
CA VAL A 590 -7.00 20.96 -26.31
C VAL A 590 -8.08 21.23 -25.27
N TRP A 591 -8.19 22.50 -24.79
CA TRP A 591 -9.25 22.92 -23.88
C TRP A 591 -10.64 22.77 -24.51
N ASP A 592 -11.57 22.12 -23.82
CA ASP A 592 -12.97 22.05 -24.25
C ASP A 592 -13.75 23.25 -23.72
N ALA A 593 -13.98 24.22 -24.62
CA ALA A 593 -14.72 25.45 -24.29
C ALA A 593 -16.19 25.22 -23.96
N ARG A 594 -16.79 24.08 -24.36
CA ARG A 594 -18.19 23.74 -24.01
C ARG A 594 -18.28 23.23 -22.61
N ARG A 595 -17.32 22.39 -22.22
CA ARG A 595 -17.24 21.79 -20.88
C ARG A 595 -16.48 22.67 -19.89
N LEU A 596 -15.84 23.74 -20.35
CA LEU A 596 -14.97 24.60 -19.52
C LEU A 596 -13.96 23.77 -18.69
N ALA A 597 -13.34 22.78 -19.33
CA ALA A 597 -12.38 21.85 -18.72
C ALA A 597 -11.52 21.19 -19.80
N TRP A 598 -10.40 20.58 -19.42
CA TRP A 598 -9.65 19.69 -20.30
C TRP A 598 -10.29 18.29 -20.30
N PRO A 599 -10.29 17.58 -21.44
CA PRO A 599 -10.56 16.15 -21.45
C PRO A 599 -9.46 15.42 -20.65
N ASP A 600 -9.76 14.24 -20.10
CA ASP A 600 -8.76 13.51 -19.32
C ASP A 600 -7.66 12.91 -20.19
N SER A 601 -8.00 12.50 -21.44
CA SER A 601 -7.06 11.87 -22.37
C SER A 601 -7.31 12.24 -23.83
N ILE A 602 -6.33 11.92 -24.68
CA ILE A 602 -6.49 11.82 -26.12
C ILE A 602 -6.26 10.34 -26.49
N HIS A 603 -7.23 9.77 -27.19
CA HIS A 603 -7.18 8.38 -27.64
C HIS A 603 -6.18 8.20 -28.80
N GLU A 604 -5.84 6.97 -29.12
CA GLU A 604 -4.88 6.60 -30.15
C GLU A 604 -5.33 6.95 -31.57
N ASP A 605 -6.63 7.17 -31.78
CA ASP A 605 -7.22 7.66 -33.03
C ASP A 605 -7.33 9.18 -33.11
N GLY A 606 -6.83 9.89 -32.12
CA GLY A 606 -6.89 11.36 -32.01
C GLY A 606 -8.21 11.90 -31.43
N THR A 607 -9.16 11.07 -31.06
CA THR A 607 -10.39 11.53 -30.41
C THR A 607 -10.14 11.96 -28.98
N LEU A 608 -10.82 13.01 -28.55
CA LEU A 608 -10.76 13.50 -27.18
C LEU A 608 -11.67 12.66 -26.29
N SER A 609 -11.22 12.39 -25.08
CA SER A 609 -12.02 11.69 -24.05
C SER A 609 -13.37 12.37 -23.85
N GLY A 610 -14.40 11.53 -23.65
CA GLY A 610 -15.70 11.95 -23.14
C GLY A 610 -15.68 12.38 -21.69
N ASP A 611 -14.67 11.95 -20.92
CA ASP A 611 -14.53 12.21 -19.50
C ASP A 611 -13.76 13.50 -19.22
N VAL A 612 -14.16 14.17 -18.16
CA VAL A 612 -13.51 15.36 -17.62
C VAL A 612 -13.40 15.24 -16.11
N SER A 613 -12.26 15.58 -15.54
CA SER A 613 -12.03 15.50 -14.10
C SER A 613 -11.50 16.81 -13.51
N ILE A 614 -11.55 16.92 -12.20
CA ILE A 614 -10.93 18.07 -11.52
C ILE A 614 -9.41 18.00 -11.54
N HIS A 615 -8.82 16.82 -11.84
CA HIS A 615 -7.37 16.59 -11.79
C HIS A 615 -6.59 17.54 -12.70
N THR A 616 -7.03 17.70 -13.94
CA THR A 616 -6.40 18.63 -14.89
C THR A 616 -6.54 20.09 -14.42
N SER A 617 -7.71 20.48 -13.91
CA SER A 617 -7.95 21.85 -13.41
C SER A 617 -7.13 22.17 -12.16
N MET A 618 -7.08 21.26 -11.18
CA MET A 618 -6.27 21.50 -9.98
C MET A 618 -4.77 21.55 -10.27
N LEU A 619 -4.26 20.73 -11.19
CA LEU A 619 -2.86 20.77 -11.60
C LEU A 619 -2.55 22.04 -12.40
N ALA A 620 -3.45 22.49 -13.27
CA ALA A 620 -3.31 23.74 -14.00
C ALA A 620 -3.26 24.96 -13.06
N ALA A 621 -4.08 24.97 -11.99
CA ALA A 621 -4.05 26.00 -10.95
C ALA A 621 -2.75 25.94 -10.14
N LEU A 622 -2.32 24.75 -9.74
CA LEU A 622 -1.13 24.54 -8.92
C LEU A 622 0.15 24.96 -9.66
N PHE A 623 0.26 24.64 -10.94
CA PHE A 623 1.48 24.81 -11.74
C PHE A 623 1.47 26.04 -12.64
N ASP A 624 0.49 26.96 -12.48
CA ASP A 624 0.32 28.15 -13.31
C ASP A 624 0.32 27.81 -14.82
N ALA A 625 -0.46 26.78 -15.20
CA ALA A 625 -0.45 26.23 -16.56
C ALA A 625 -1.69 26.58 -17.39
N ALA A 626 -2.61 27.38 -16.86
CA ALA A 626 -3.81 27.83 -17.56
C ALA A 626 -3.60 29.19 -18.25
N TRP A 627 -4.05 29.31 -19.50
CA TRP A 627 -4.12 30.62 -20.15
C TRP A 627 -5.08 31.56 -19.39
N PRO A 628 -4.89 32.88 -19.47
CA PRO A 628 -5.71 33.86 -18.74
C PRO A 628 -7.21 33.67 -18.89
N GLU A 629 -7.68 33.36 -20.12
CA GLU A 629 -9.10 33.10 -20.42
C GLU A 629 -9.67 31.83 -19.76
N HIS A 630 -8.83 30.87 -19.38
CA HIS A 630 -9.24 29.62 -18.73
C HIS A 630 -9.22 29.71 -17.20
N GLN A 631 -8.48 30.66 -16.62
CA GLN A 631 -8.21 30.74 -15.17
C GLN A 631 -9.48 30.78 -14.31
N ALA A 632 -10.52 31.51 -14.74
CA ALA A 632 -11.77 31.60 -14.00
C ALA A 632 -12.49 30.24 -13.91
N ALA A 633 -12.51 29.49 -15.01
CA ALA A 633 -13.12 28.15 -15.06
C ALA A 633 -12.26 27.14 -14.28
N VAL A 634 -10.93 27.21 -14.40
CA VAL A 634 -9.99 26.39 -13.64
C VAL A 634 -10.19 26.58 -12.14
N ARG A 635 -10.27 27.84 -11.67
CA ARG A 635 -10.58 28.14 -10.27
C ARG A 635 -11.93 27.56 -9.85
N ALA A 636 -12.97 27.74 -10.64
CA ALA A 636 -14.32 27.23 -10.34
C ALA A 636 -14.34 25.70 -10.25
N ASN A 637 -13.71 25.01 -11.21
CA ASN A 637 -13.60 23.55 -11.23
C ASN A 637 -12.80 22.99 -10.05
N THR A 638 -11.78 23.71 -9.58
CA THR A 638 -10.95 23.28 -8.45
C THR A 638 -11.66 23.51 -7.11
N VAL A 639 -12.31 24.66 -6.93
CA VAL A 639 -12.88 25.07 -5.64
C VAL A 639 -14.29 24.53 -5.44
N THR A 640 -15.10 24.57 -6.49
CA THR A 640 -16.53 24.19 -6.46
C THR A 640 -16.86 23.33 -7.68
N PRO A 641 -16.31 22.12 -7.77
CA PRO A 641 -16.44 21.27 -8.95
C PRO A 641 -17.90 20.96 -9.25
N ARG A 642 -18.26 21.11 -10.52
CA ARG A 642 -19.57 20.72 -11.03
C ARG A 642 -19.76 19.20 -10.94
N SER A 643 -21.01 18.75 -10.94
CA SER A 643 -21.37 17.33 -10.73
C SER A 643 -20.83 16.39 -11.81
N GLU A 644 -20.67 16.89 -13.04
CA GLU A 644 -20.16 16.13 -14.17
C GLU A 644 -18.64 15.91 -14.15
N LEU A 645 -17.89 16.63 -13.30
CA LEU A 645 -16.45 16.43 -13.16
C LEU A 645 -16.17 15.28 -12.20
N PHE A 646 -15.36 14.33 -12.64
CA PHE A 646 -14.84 13.30 -11.74
C PHE A 646 -13.99 13.93 -10.64
N LYS A 647 -14.28 13.55 -9.40
CA LYS A 647 -13.61 14.09 -8.22
C LYS A 647 -12.41 13.25 -7.83
N VAL A 648 -11.54 13.81 -7.02
CA VAL A 648 -10.46 13.10 -6.32
C VAL A 648 -11.07 12.04 -5.40
N VAL A 649 -10.48 10.85 -5.38
CA VAL A 649 -10.92 9.71 -4.56
C VAL A 649 -9.85 9.21 -3.59
N SER A 650 -8.57 9.43 -3.87
CA SER A 650 -7.49 9.06 -2.95
C SER A 650 -6.95 10.24 -2.15
N PRO A 651 -6.56 10.04 -0.90
CA PRO A 651 -5.84 11.06 -0.12
C PRO A 651 -4.54 11.52 -0.78
N PHE A 652 -3.92 10.68 -1.60
CA PHE A 652 -2.76 11.05 -2.40
C PHE A 652 -3.06 12.22 -3.33
N ALA A 653 -4.12 12.13 -4.12
CA ALA A 653 -4.52 13.21 -5.03
C ALA A 653 -5.08 14.43 -4.26
N LEU A 654 -5.65 14.23 -3.04
CA LEU A 654 -6.05 15.34 -2.16
C LEU A 654 -4.86 16.23 -1.77
N PHE A 655 -3.64 15.68 -1.63
CA PHE A 655 -2.46 16.51 -1.38
C PHE A 655 -2.30 17.59 -2.46
N TYR A 656 -2.45 17.23 -3.72
CA TYR A 656 -2.35 18.16 -4.86
C TYR A 656 -3.53 19.13 -4.91
N LEU A 657 -4.73 18.66 -4.55
CA LEU A 657 -5.90 19.55 -4.43
C LEU A 657 -5.68 20.59 -3.32
N TYR A 658 -5.20 20.18 -2.14
CA TYR A 658 -4.90 21.09 -1.04
C TYR A 658 -3.82 22.10 -1.43
N ALA A 659 -2.76 21.66 -2.11
CA ALA A 659 -1.73 22.55 -2.62
C ALA A 659 -2.29 23.54 -3.66
N ALA A 660 -3.21 23.11 -4.53
CA ALA A 660 -3.89 24.00 -5.47
C ALA A 660 -4.79 25.04 -4.75
N LEU A 661 -5.53 24.62 -3.72
CA LEU A 661 -6.33 25.52 -2.89
C LEU A 661 -5.47 26.54 -2.15
N GLU A 662 -4.31 26.13 -1.61
CA GLU A 662 -3.35 27.06 -1.00
C GLU A 662 -2.85 28.09 -2.03
N LYS A 663 -2.46 27.65 -3.22
CA LYS A 663 -2.04 28.51 -4.34
C LYS A 663 -3.12 29.49 -4.75
N LEU A 664 -4.39 29.10 -4.70
CA LEU A 664 -5.55 29.94 -4.99
C LEU A 664 -5.93 30.88 -3.83
N GLY A 665 -5.18 30.91 -2.72
CA GLY A 665 -5.41 31.77 -1.57
C GLY A 665 -6.58 31.32 -0.67
N LEU A 666 -6.85 30.02 -0.60
CA LEU A 666 -7.97 29.43 0.15
C LEU A 666 -7.50 28.47 1.27
N PRO A 667 -6.57 28.89 2.15
CA PRO A 667 -6.01 27.99 3.17
C PRO A 667 -7.04 27.51 4.21
N GLY A 668 -8.10 28.29 4.47
CA GLY A 668 -9.18 27.90 5.36
C GLY A 668 -9.99 26.71 4.85
N GLU A 669 -10.20 26.64 3.53
CA GLU A 669 -10.92 25.52 2.88
C GLU A 669 -10.15 24.20 3.02
N ILE A 670 -8.81 24.25 3.09
CA ILE A 670 -7.98 23.07 3.30
C ILE A 670 -8.20 22.51 4.71
N LEU A 671 -8.23 23.37 5.73
CA LEU A 671 -8.49 22.94 7.10
C LEU A 671 -9.88 22.31 7.23
N ASP A 672 -10.90 22.91 6.60
CA ASP A 672 -12.25 22.37 6.57
C ASP A 672 -12.28 21.02 5.82
N ALA A 673 -11.54 20.89 4.72
CA ALA A 673 -11.44 19.67 3.93
C ALA A 673 -10.74 18.54 4.72
N ILE A 674 -9.63 18.81 5.40
CA ILE A 674 -8.97 17.82 6.27
C ILE A 674 -9.95 17.30 7.33
N GLY A 675 -10.68 18.19 8.01
CA GLY A 675 -11.68 17.79 8.99
C GLY A 675 -12.78 16.90 8.41
N ARG A 676 -13.27 17.24 7.21
CA ARG A 676 -14.33 16.48 6.53
C ARG A 676 -13.84 15.12 6.04
N ASP A 677 -12.67 15.08 5.38
CA ASP A 677 -12.21 13.92 4.63
C ASP A 677 -11.60 12.84 5.53
N TYR A 678 -11.01 13.22 6.67
CA TYR A 678 -10.37 12.28 7.60
C TYR A 678 -11.23 11.90 8.81
N ARG A 679 -12.26 12.69 9.17
CA ARG A 679 -13.12 12.42 10.33
C ARG A 679 -13.83 11.06 10.26
N PRO A 680 -14.31 10.56 9.10
CA PRO A 680 -14.94 9.24 9.00
C PRO A 680 -14.03 8.09 9.46
N MET A 681 -12.70 8.20 9.28
CA MET A 681 -11.76 7.20 9.79
C MET A 681 -11.76 7.17 11.33
N LEU A 682 -11.84 8.33 11.97
CA LEU A 682 -11.90 8.42 13.44
C LEU A 682 -13.18 7.82 14.01
N GLU A 683 -14.30 7.99 13.33
CA GLU A 683 -15.63 7.52 13.75
C GLU A 683 -15.70 5.99 13.84
N VAL A 684 -14.91 5.29 13.02
CA VAL A 684 -14.78 3.82 13.06
C VAL A 684 -13.55 3.34 13.84
N GLY A 685 -12.90 4.21 14.62
CA GLY A 685 -11.80 3.86 15.50
C GLY A 685 -10.46 3.58 14.82
N ALA A 686 -10.20 4.17 13.65
CA ALA A 686 -8.93 4.04 12.96
C ALA A 686 -7.78 4.57 13.83
N THR A 687 -6.66 3.87 13.81
CA THR A 687 -5.41 4.26 14.47
C THR A 687 -4.33 4.70 13.48
N THR A 688 -4.65 4.62 12.20
CA THR A 688 -3.84 4.98 11.04
C THR A 688 -4.71 5.60 9.96
N VAL A 689 -4.12 6.35 9.02
CA VAL A 689 -4.83 6.84 7.84
C VAL A 689 -4.77 5.83 6.70
N TRP A 690 -5.79 5.83 5.84
CA TRP A 690 -6.09 4.78 4.88
C TRP A 690 -5.71 5.14 3.45
N GLU A 691 -5.54 4.14 2.59
CA GLU A 691 -5.20 4.30 1.17
C GLU A 691 -6.23 5.11 0.40
N ASN A 692 -7.53 4.86 0.65
CA ASN A 692 -8.63 5.51 -0.03
C ASN A 692 -9.61 6.15 0.97
N ILE A 693 -10.29 7.20 0.51
CA ILE A 693 -11.44 7.79 1.19
C ILE A 693 -12.69 7.36 0.43
N SER A 694 -13.49 6.50 1.02
CA SER A 694 -14.80 6.17 0.46
C SER A 694 -15.84 7.17 0.96
N LEU A 695 -16.38 7.97 0.06
CA LEU A 695 -17.49 8.88 0.36
C LEU A 695 -18.83 8.14 0.60
N HIS A 696 -18.86 6.84 0.31
CA HIS A 696 -20.05 5.97 0.43
C HIS A 696 -19.79 4.76 1.31
N PHE A 697 -18.86 4.89 2.23
CA PHE A 697 -18.50 3.83 3.17
C PHE A 697 -19.67 3.47 4.08
N ASN A 698 -20.06 2.19 4.08
CA ASN A 698 -20.93 1.62 5.09
C ASN A 698 -20.05 0.92 6.15
N PRO A 699 -19.88 1.50 7.35
CA PRO A 699 -18.99 0.95 8.36
C PRO A 699 -19.40 -0.44 8.85
N ASP A 700 -20.66 -0.83 8.63
CA ASP A 700 -21.21 -2.10 9.15
C ASP A 700 -20.96 -3.30 8.21
N SER A 701 -20.66 -3.06 6.93
CA SER A 701 -20.56 -4.15 5.95
C SER A 701 -19.37 -4.04 4.99
N ASP A 702 -18.76 -2.86 4.83
CA ASP A 702 -17.82 -2.63 3.76
C ASP A 702 -16.39 -2.44 4.28
N PHE A 703 -15.44 -2.98 3.53
CA PHE A 703 -14.03 -2.66 3.67
C PHE A 703 -13.72 -1.51 2.72
N PRO A 704 -13.56 -0.27 3.22
CA PRO A 704 -13.54 0.93 2.37
C PRO A 704 -12.28 1.03 1.51
N THR A 705 -11.25 0.28 1.88
CA THR A 705 -9.95 0.32 1.23
C THR A 705 -9.25 -1.03 1.38
N ARG A 706 -8.22 -1.28 0.56
CA ARG A 706 -7.34 -2.43 0.71
C ARG A 706 -6.39 -2.25 1.89
N SER A 707 -5.68 -1.11 1.96
CA SER A 707 -4.74 -0.79 3.03
C SER A 707 -5.34 0.19 4.03
N HIS A 708 -5.35 -0.20 5.32
CA HIS A 708 -5.76 0.66 6.43
C HIS A 708 -4.58 1.38 7.10
N CYS A 709 -3.39 1.31 6.51
CA CYS A 709 -2.20 2.07 6.93
C CYS A 709 -1.41 2.43 5.68
N HIS A 710 -1.57 3.66 5.17
CA HIS A 710 -0.98 4.07 3.89
C HIS A 710 -0.41 5.47 3.98
N ALA A 711 0.91 5.59 3.83
CA ALA A 711 1.60 6.84 4.19
C ALA A 711 1.37 7.98 3.21
N TRP A 712 1.02 7.73 1.94
CA TRP A 712 0.64 8.80 1.01
C TRP A 712 -0.55 9.65 1.52
N SER A 713 -1.31 9.12 2.48
CA SER A 713 -2.47 9.77 3.09
C SER A 713 -2.13 10.67 4.27
N ALA A 714 -0.85 10.78 4.66
CA ALA A 714 -0.46 11.56 5.84
C ALA A 714 -0.30 13.09 5.57
N ALA A 715 -0.99 13.61 4.56
CA ALA A 715 -0.99 15.04 4.20
C ALA A 715 -1.28 16.01 5.37
N PRO A 716 -2.08 15.67 6.39
CA PRO A 716 -2.26 16.51 7.57
C PRO A 716 -0.95 16.88 8.28
N LEU A 717 0.11 16.05 8.19
CA LEU A 717 1.43 16.35 8.77
C LEU A 717 2.14 17.54 8.10
N TYR A 718 1.82 17.80 6.85
CA TYR A 718 2.36 18.93 6.11
C TYR A 718 1.49 20.17 6.26
N PHE A 719 0.17 20.02 6.07
CA PHE A 719 -0.74 21.17 6.02
C PHE A 719 -1.11 21.74 7.39
N LEU A 720 -1.26 20.94 8.44
CA LEU A 720 -1.67 21.46 9.75
C LEU A 720 -0.61 22.38 10.39
N PRO A 721 0.69 22.01 10.44
CA PRO A 721 1.73 22.95 10.91
C PRO A 721 1.88 24.15 9.98
N ARG A 722 1.74 23.96 8.68
CA ARG A 722 1.88 24.99 7.66
C ARG A 722 0.76 26.04 7.71
N LEU A 723 -0.48 25.61 7.91
CA LEU A 723 -1.64 26.48 7.84
C LEU A 723 -2.11 26.94 9.23
N ALA A 724 -2.34 26.01 10.15
CA ALA A 724 -2.89 26.37 11.47
C ALA A 724 -1.85 27.01 12.40
N LEU A 725 -0.57 26.58 12.34
CA LEU A 725 0.52 27.26 13.04
C LEU A 725 1.15 28.37 12.18
N GLY A 726 0.96 28.31 10.88
CA GLY A 726 1.50 29.27 9.92
C GLY A 726 3.01 29.13 9.71
N ILE A 727 3.63 27.98 9.97
CA ILE A 727 5.08 27.78 9.84
C ILE A 727 5.41 27.42 8.39
N ILE A 728 5.79 28.40 7.58
CA ILE A 728 5.98 28.27 6.12
C ILE A 728 7.45 28.53 5.76
N PRO A 729 8.22 27.52 5.31
CA PRO A 729 9.52 27.77 4.71
C PRO A 729 9.43 28.74 3.53
N ALA A 730 10.23 29.80 3.55
CA ALA A 730 10.19 30.89 2.58
C ALA A 730 11.53 31.09 1.83
N GLY A 731 12.48 30.16 2.00
CA GLY A 731 13.75 30.18 1.30
C GLY A 731 14.53 28.87 1.47
N PRO A 732 15.48 28.61 0.57
CA PRO A 732 16.27 27.40 0.59
C PRO A 732 17.01 27.18 1.91
N GLY A 733 17.01 25.91 2.38
CA GLY A 733 17.62 25.52 3.65
C GLY A 733 16.85 26.01 4.86
N CYS A 734 15.58 26.36 4.73
CA CYS A 734 14.76 26.90 5.83
C CYS A 734 15.41 28.10 6.57
N ARG A 735 16.29 28.87 5.88
CA ARG A 735 16.93 30.04 6.49
C ARG A 735 15.96 31.20 6.73
N LYS A 736 14.84 31.18 6.04
CA LYS A 736 13.73 32.11 6.21
C LYS A 736 12.44 31.34 6.41
N ILE A 737 11.71 31.69 7.47
CA ILE A 737 10.39 31.14 7.82
C ILE A 737 9.39 32.29 7.86
N LEU A 738 8.31 32.13 7.15
CA LEU A 738 7.15 32.99 7.26
C LEU A 738 6.20 32.40 8.32
N ILE A 739 5.71 33.27 9.22
CA ILE A 739 4.67 32.93 10.20
C ILE A 739 3.37 33.62 9.77
N SER A 740 2.41 32.78 9.29
CA SER A 740 1.13 33.25 8.74
C SER A 740 -0.02 32.32 9.09
N PRO A 741 -0.46 32.24 10.38
CA PRO A 741 -1.45 31.29 10.79
C PRO A 741 -2.87 31.61 10.28
N VAL A 742 -3.62 30.57 9.89
CA VAL A 742 -5.05 30.65 9.58
C VAL A 742 -5.81 30.56 10.92
N VAL A 743 -6.23 31.70 11.43
CA VAL A 743 -6.76 31.80 12.81
C VAL A 743 -8.27 31.68 12.93
N ASN A 744 -9.01 31.74 11.83
CA ASN A 744 -10.48 31.79 11.85
C ASN A 744 -11.17 30.42 12.00
N ARG A 745 -10.42 29.31 12.12
CA ARG A 745 -10.94 27.95 12.28
C ARG A 745 -10.80 27.39 13.71
N PHE A 746 -9.90 27.97 14.52
CA PHE A 746 -9.59 27.47 15.85
C PHE A 746 -9.60 28.62 16.87
N GLU A 747 -9.77 28.31 18.14
CA GLU A 747 -9.60 29.26 19.26
C GLU A 747 -8.15 29.40 19.69
N TYR A 748 -7.38 28.33 19.54
CA TYR A 748 -5.93 28.31 19.75
C TYR A 748 -5.31 27.22 18.92
N ALA A 749 -4.00 27.38 18.63
CA ALA A 749 -3.17 26.30 18.16
C ALA A 749 -1.75 26.42 18.69
N SER A 750 -1.06 25.30 18.84
CA SER A 750 0.33 25.22 19.25
C SER A 750 1.03 24.02 18.64
N GLY A 751 2.31 24.13 18.39
CA GLY A 751 3.10 23.02 17.89
C GLY A 751 4.47 23.44 17.40
N THR A 752 5.16 22.48 16.80
CA THR A 752 6.54 22.67 16.30
C THR A 752 6.70 22.05 14.93
N ARG A 753 7.64 22.59 14.15
CA ARG A 753 8.13 22.03 12.90
C ARG A 753 9.65 21.92 12.96
N PRO A 754 10.23 20.75 12.69
CA PRO A 754 11.69 20.61 12.56
C PRO A 754 12.20 21.28 11.28
N THR A 755 13.43 21.81 11.38
CA THR A 755 14.27 22.27 10.27
C THR A 755 15.67 21.71 10.45
N ILE A 756 16.54 21.87 9.45
CA ILE A 756 17.97 21.51 9.59
C ILE A 756 18.72 22.34 10.63
N HIS A 757 18.17 23.48 11.05
CA HIS A 757 18.75 24.39 12.04
C HIS A 757 18.17 24.18 13.45
N GLY A 758 17.20 23.28 13.61
CA GLY A 758 16.47 23.05 14.87
C GLY A 758 14.95 23.21 14.68
N ARG A 759 14.23 23.28 15.80
CA ARG A 759 12.76 23.36 15.78
C ARG A 759 12.27 24.80 15.75
N VAL A 760 11.28 25.07 14.90
CA VAL A 760 10.46 26.29 14.95
C VAL A 760 9.16 25.97 15.68
N GLY A 761 8.86 26.66 16.75
CA GLY A 761 7.64 26.52 17.55
C GLY A 761 6.73 27.72 17.40
N VAL A 762 5.43 27.46 17.31
CA VAL A 762 4.40 28.51 17.31
C VAL A 762 3.31 28.12 18.31
N ARG A 763 2.88 29.10 19.08
CA ARG A 763 1.67 29.01 19.93
C ARG A 763 0.88 30.30 19.77
N TRP A 764 -0.39 30.18 19.48
CA TRP A 764 -1.29 31.34 19.48
C TRP A 764 -2.62 31.04 20.14
N LYS A 765 -3.27 32.10 20.63
CA LYS A 765 -4.59 32.05 21.28
C LYS A 765 -5.35 33.34 21.02
N LYS A 766 -6.64 33.20 20.76
CA LYS A 766 -7.59 34.33 20.64
C LYS A 766 -8.02 34.82 22.02
N GLN A 767 -8.12 36.14 22.18
CA GLN A 767 -8.77 36.81 23.30
C GLN A 767 -9.62 37.98 22.74
N GLY A 768 -10.88 37.66 22.36
CA GLY A 768 -11.72 38.60 21.65
C GLY A 768 -11.17 38.92 20.27
N ARG A 769 -10.80 40.20 20.04
CA ARG A 769 -10.14 40.63 18.79
C ARG A 769 -8.60 40.56 18.85
N GLU A 770 -8.04 40.32 19.98
CA GLU A 770 -6.58 40.21 20.14
C GLU A 770 -6.14 38.78 19.88
N LEU A 771 -5.04 38.63 19.16
CA LEU A 771 -4.38 37.37 18.90
C LEU A 771 -2.94 37.41 19.43
N HIS A 772 -2.71 36.65 20.49
CA HIS A 772 -1.38 36.54 21.09
C HIS A 772 -0.62 35.39 20.44
N ILE A 773 0.49 35.69 19.78
CA ILE A 773 1.35 34.73 19.06
C ILE A 773 2.72 34.69 19.69
N GLN A 774 3.17 33.52 20.09
CA GLN A 774 4.53 33.26 20.58
C GLN A 774 5.25 32.40 19.53
N VAL A 775 6.39 32.86 19.05
CA VAL A 775 7.25 32.15 18.12
C VAL A 775 8.57 31.84 18.78
N THR A 776 9.05 30.62 18.68
CA THR A 776 10.40 30.21 19.07
C THR A 776 11.12 29.68 17.85
N ALA A 777 12.30 30.20 17.55
CA ALA A 777 13.08 29.78 16.40
C ALA A 777 14.58 29.82 16.69
N PRO A 778 15.40 28.94 16.06
CA PRO A 778 16.86 29.03 16.06
C PRO A 778 17.36 30.41 15.59
N ALA A 779 18.57 30.79 16.04
CA ALA A 779 19.15 32.09 15.72
C ALA A 779 19.43 32.27 14.22
N GLU A 780 19.73 31.16 13.54
CA GLU A 780 20.07 31.10 12.11
C GLU A 780 18.89 31.32 11.18
N ILE A 781 17.67 31.28 11.72
CA ILE A 781 16.43 31.39 10.94
C ILE A 781 15.91 32.83 11.01
N GLU A 782 15.79 33.48 9.87
CA GLU A 782 15.03 34.72 9.72
C GLU A 782 13.53 34.40 9.84
N VAL A 783 12.83 35.08 10.74
CA VAL A 783 11.39 34.94 10.94
C VAL A 783 10.70 36.22 10.49
N GLU A 784 9.78 36.08 9.56
CA GLU A 784 8.89 37.15 9.09
C GLU A 784 7.45 36.81 9.48
N PHE A 785 6.73 37.76 10.05
CA PHE A 785 5.30 37.62 10.36
C PHE A 785 4.47 38.30 9.27
N LEU A 786 3.47 37.56 8.73
CA LEU A 786 2.50 38.07 7.78
C LEU A 786 1.07 37.74 8.25
N PRO A 787 0.25 38.73 8.60
CA PRO A 787 -1.15 38.48 8.99
C PRO A 787 -1.93 37.84 7.83
N ASN A 788 -2.61 36.74 8.12
CA ASN A 788 -3.52 36.09 7.16
C ASN A 788 -4.95 36.66 7.25
N ASP A 789 -5.32 37.23 8.40
CA ASP A 789 -6.63 37.86 8.65
C ASP A 789 -6.44 39.19 9.39
N THR A 790 -6.66 40.32 8.69
CA THR A 790 -6.49 41.67 9.22
C THR A 790 -7.62 42.13 10.13
N THR A 791 -8.61 41.28 10.43
CA THR A 791 -9.69 41.61 11.40
C THR A 791 -9.26 41.46 12.85
N PHE A 792 -8.09 40.87 13.10
CA PHE A 792 -7.49 40.71 14.43
C PHE A 792 -6.39 41.72 14.67
N ASP A 793 -6.21 42.10 15.93
CA ASP A 793 -5.09 42.86 16.45
C ASP A 793 -4.01 41.86 16.92
N PHE A 794 -2.79 41.92 16.39
CA PHE A 794 -1.76 40.91 16.63
C PHE A 794 -0.73 41.39 17.63
N GLU A 795 -0.48 40.61 18.70
CA GLU A 795 0.70 40.68 19.53
C GLU A 795 1.62 39.51 19.26
N VAL A 796 2.78 39.77 18.68
CA VAL A 796 3.75 38.73 18.27
C VAL A 796 5.01 38.85 19.13
N ILE A 797 5.35 37.77 19.83
CA ILE A 797 6.57 37.69 20.64
C ILE A 797 7.48 36.63 20.00
N LEU A 798 8.67 37.07 19.57
CA LEU A 798 9.71 36.17 19.04
C LEU A 798 10.77 35.91 20.12
N SER A 799 10.98 34.62 20.39
CA SER A 799 12.05 34.10 21.25
C SER A 799 13.06 33.31 20.44
N ARG A 800 14.34 33.38 20.78
CA ARG A 800 15.39 32.60 20.14
C ARG A 800 15.70 31.37 21.01
N SER A 801 15.64 30.18 20.40
CA SER A 801 16.09 28.97 21.08
C SER A 801 17.62 28.93 21.11
N ALA A 802 18.19 28.63 22.23
CA ALA A 802 19.58 28.21 22.34
C ALA A 802 19.61 26.70 22.01
N GLU A 803 19.89 26.36 20.76
CA GLU A 803 19.90 25.00 20.20
C GLU A 803 18.55 24.24 20.13
#